data_25c85b4ec45cb95f4ec9df691c0d4f98
#
_entry.id   25c85b4ec45cb95f4ec9df691c0d4f98
#
_cell.length_a   1.000
_cell.length_b   1.000
_cell.length_c   1.000
_cell.angle_alpha   90.00
_cell.angle_beta   90.00
_cell.angle_gamma   90.00
#
_symmetry.space_group_name_H-M   'P 1'
#
loop_
_entity.id
_entity.type
_entity.pdbx_description
1 polymer ?
#
loop_
_entity_poly.entity_id
_entity_poly.type
_entity_poly.pdbx_seq_one_letter_code
_entity_poly.pdbx_strand_id
1 'polypeptide(L)'
;MAITAKPKAGVWAVLWDLLTTVDHKKIGLMYTATAFFAFALAGVFSLLIRTQLAVPNNQFLTGEQYNQILTLHGATMLFFFIIQAGLTGFGNFVVPLMLGARDVALPRVNAFSYWAFLGAMILALMSYFFPGGAPSVGWTFYYPFSAQSGSGVDFYLAAILLLGFSSLLGNANFVATIYNLRAQGMSLWKMPIYVWSVFAASVLNLFSLAGLTAATLLVLLDRKIGLTWFNPDIGGDPILFQQFFWFYSHPTVYVMLLPYLGILAEVASTFARKPLFGYKQMVWAQMGIVVLGTMVWAHHMFTVGESTLFQIAFAFFTALIAVPTGVKLFNIIGTLWGGKLQMKTPLYWVLGFIFNFLLGGITGVMLSMTALDYHFHDSYFVVAHFHNVLMAGSAFGAFAGLYYWWPKMTGRMYDERLGKLHFWLFLVGYLVTFLPQYALGYLGMPRRYYTYNADIAGWPELNFISTVGAFILGLGGIVWVYNMLKSLRSGPKAPENPWGGYTLEWLTASPPKAHNFDVKLPTEFPSERPLYDWKKKGVELKPEDPSHIHLPNSSFWPFYSAATLFAFFVSVAALPVPNVWMWVFLALFAYGLIRWALEDEYSHPVEHHTLSGKSNAWMGMAWFMVSEVGLFAILIAGYLYLRLSGAAVPPEERPALWLALLNTFLLVSSSFTVHFAHHDLRRGRFNPFRFGLLITIILGVLFFLVQSWEFYQFHSHSSWQENLWTAAFFTIVGLHGLHVVIGGFGLILAYLQALRGKITLHNHGTLEAASMYWHLVDAVWLVIVTIFYIW
;
A
#
# COMPACT_ATOMS: atom_id res chain seq x y z
N MET A 1 23.54 -3.57 6.81
CA MET A 1 24.63 -3.16 7.73
C MET A 1 25.95 -3.60 7.13
N ALA A 2 26.69 -2.68 6.52
CA ALA A 2 28.08 -2.91 6.25
C ALA A 2 28.78 -2.88 7.61
N ILE A 3 29.07 -4.05 8.17
CA ILE A 3 29.98 -4.19 9.31
C ILE A 3 31.40 -4.08 8.74
N THR A 4 31.80 -2.87 8.35
CA THR A 4 33.20 -2.50 8.49
C THR A 4 33.46 -2.47 9.99
N ALA A 5 34.51 -3.09 10.45
CA ALA A 5 34.92 -3.21 11.85
C ALA A 5 35.16 -1.81 12.45
N LYS A 6 34.09 -1.07 12.72
CA LYS A 6 34.06 -0.02 13.75
C LYS A 6 33.87 -0.69 15.10
N PRO A 7 34.45 -0.15 16.18
CA PRO A 7 34.27 -0.69 17.52
C PRO A 7 32.77 -0.89 17.75
N LYS A 8 32.36 -2.01 18.39
CA LYS A 8 30.98 -2.44 18.63
C LYS A 8 30.15 -1.22 19.04
N ALA A 9 29.38 -0.67 18.10
CA ALA A 9 28.45 0.39 18.40
C ALA A 9 27.48 -0.17 19.44
N GLY A 10 27.33 0.53 20.57
CA GLY A 10 26.39 0.10 21.60
C GLY A 10 24.98 -0.01 21.01
N VAL A 11 24.12 -0.82 21.63
CA VAL A 11 22.72 -1.02 21.19
C VAL A 11 22.00 0.32 20.91
N TRP A 12 22.24 1.32 21.72
CA TRP A 12 21.68 2.66 21.56
C TRP A 12 22.12 3.38 20.28
N ALA A 13 23.36 3.21 19.85
CA ALA A 13 23.83 3.80 18.61
C ALA A 13 23.18 3.13 17.37
N VAL A 14 22.94 1.82 17.44
CA VAL A 14 22.22 1.10 16.39
C VAL A 14 20.75 1.53 16.35
N LEU A 15 20.10 1.62 17.50
CA LEU A 15 18.72 2.09 17.57
C LEU A 15 18.57 3.53 17.03
N TRP A 16 19.49 4.41 17.41
CA TRP A 16 19.47 5.79 16.92
C TRP A 16 19.67 5.86 15.40
N ASP A 17 20.58 5.07 14.84
CA ASP A 17 20.78 4.97 13.41
C ASP A 17 19.51 4.50 12.69
N LEU A 18 18.79 3.52 13.24
CA LEU A 18 17.53 3.05 12.68
C LEU A 18 16.41 4.09 12.77
N LEU A 19 16.33 4.84 13.90
CA LEU A 19 15.30 5.86 14.09
C LEU A 19 15.48 7.08 13.20
N THR A 20 16.73 7.38 12.80
CA THR A 20 17.05 8.59 12.04
C THR A 20 17.41 8.34 10.58
N THR A 21 17.56 7.08 10.18
CA THR A 21 17.95 6.73 8.79
C THR A 21 16.93 7.19 7.77
N VAL A 22 17.43 7.69 6.66
CA VAL A 22 16.66 7.98 5.44
C VAL A 22 17.14 7.14 4.25
N ASP A 23 18.18 6.32 4.44
CA ASP A 23 18.75 5.43 3.41
C ASP A 23 17.71 4.38 2.97
N HIS A 24 17.35 4.40 1.71
CA HIS A 24 16.33 3.51 1.12
C HIS A 24 16.64 2.02 1.36
N LYS A 25 17.93 1.63 1.43
CA LYS A 25 18.34 0.24 1.65
C LYS A 25 18.03 -0.22 3.07
N LYS A 26 18.36 0.60 4.07
CA LYS A 26 18.04 0.30 5.48
C LYS A 26 16.52 0.25 5.68
N ILE A 27 15.79 1.22 5.12
CA ILE A 27 14.32 1.26 5.18
C ILE A 27 13.73 0.03 4.48
N GLY A 28 14.23 -0.35 3.31
CA GLY A 28 13.83 -1.58 2.61
C GLY A 28 14.06 -2.85 3.43
N LEU A 29 15.21 -2.95 4.12
CA LEU A 29 15.47 -4.06 5.04
C LEU A 29 14.52 -4.06 6.25
N MET A 30 14.21 -2.88 6.82
CA MET A 30 13.27 -2.75 7.92
C MET A 30 11.86 -3.18 7.50
N TYR A 31 11.38 -2.74 6.32
CA TYR A 31 10.11 -3.21 5.75
C TYR A 31 10.10 -4.72 5.52
N THR A 32 11.16 -5.26 4.90
CA THR A 32 11.26 -6.69 4.59
C THR A 32 11.27 -7.53 5.87
N ALA A 33 12.06 -7.14 6.86
CA ALA A 33 12.12 -7.86 8.15
C ALA A 33 10.77 -7.83 8.88
N THR A 34 10.11 -6.67 8.94
CA THR A 34 8.80 -6.52 9.56
C THR A 34 7.73 -7.32 8.81
N ALA A 35 7.73 -7.28 7.48
CA ALA A 35 6.77 -8.02 6.66
C ALA A 35 6.93 -9.55 6.81
N PHE A 36 8.16 -10.06 6.82
CA PHE A 36 8.38 -11.50 7.03
C PHE A 36 8.14 -11.93 8.49
N PHE A 37 8.32 -11.04 9.46
CA PHE A 37 7.84 -11.27 10.83
C PHE A 37 6.30 -11.36 10.86
N ALA A 38 5.59 -10.47 10.19
CA ALA A 38 4.13 -10.52 10.05
C ALA A 38 3.67 -11.83 9.39
N PHE A 39 4.39 -12.31 8.36
CA PHE A 39 4.14 -13.61 7.74
C PHE A 39 4.25 -14.76 8.73
N ALA A 40 5.32 -14.81 9.51
CA ALA A 40 5.52 -15.87 10.52
C ALA A 40 4.43 -15.82 11.58
N LEU A 41 4.08 -14.63 12.10
CA LEU A 41 3.03 -14.45 13.09
C LEU A 41 1.65 -14.88 12.55
N ALA A 42 1.29 -14.41 11.37
CA ALA A 42 0.01 -14.78 10.75
C ALA A 42 -0.02 -16.25 10.33
N GLY A 43 1.13 -16.85 10.04
CA GLY A 43 1.30 -18.30 9.88
C GLY A 43 0.95 -19.08 11.14
N VAL A 44 1.38 -18.60 12.31
CA VAL A 44 0.95 -19.19 13.60
C VAL A 44 -0.55 -19.10 13.77
N PHE A 45 -1.16 -17.93 13.45
CA PHE A 45 -2.62 -17.79 13.49
C PHE A 45 -3.33 -18.82 12.59
N SER A 46 -2.80 -19.09 11.40
CA SER A 46 -3.37 -20.09 10.49
C SER A 46 -3.29 -21.50 11.05
N LEU A 47 -2.22 -21.85 11.77
CA LEU A 47 -2.10 -23.15 12.45
C LEU A 47 -3.12 -23.31 13.59
N LEU A 48 -3.42 -22.23 14.34
CA LEU A 48 -4.47 -22.24 15.35
C LEU A 48 -5.85 -22.44 14.72
N ILE A 49 -6.15 -21.77 13.60
CA ILE A 49 -7.37 -21.97 12.81
C ILE A 49 -7.48 -23.43 12.38
N ARG A 50 -6.43 -23.99 11.81
CA ARG A 50 -6.44 -25.37 11.33
C ARG A 50 -6.53 -26.40 12.46
N THR A 51 -5.92 -26.12 13.62
CA THR A 51 -6.08 -26.95 14.82
C THR A 51 -7.54 -26.99 15.27
N GLN A 52 -8.22 -25.85 15.31
CA GLN A 52 -9.64 -25.78 15.64
C GLN A 52 -10.50 -26.61 14.68
N LEU A 53 -10.19 -26.59 13.38
CA LEU A 53 -10.94 -27.26 12.33
C LEU A 53 -10.45 -28.70 12.04
N ALA A 54 -9.50 -29.22 12.81
CA ALA A 54 -8.97 -30.57 12.59
C ALA A 54 -10.03 -31.66 12.74
N VAL A 55 -10.94 -31.47 13.68
CA VAL A 55 -12.07 -32.37 13.96
C VAL A 55 -13.34 -31.55 14.19
N PRO A 56 -14.54 -32.13 13.90
CA PRO A 56 -15.80 -31.44 14.16
C PRO A 56 -16.03 -31.26 15.67
N ASN A 57 -16.73 -30.17 16.01
CA ASN A 57 -17.07 -29.81 17.39
C ASN A 57 -15.86 -29.72 18.35
N ASN A 58 -14.69 -29.36 17.80
CA ASN A 58 -13.49 -29.17 18.60
C ASN A 58 -13.67 -27.98 19.57
N GLN A 59 -13.15 -28.13 20.78
CA GLN A 59 -13.21 -27.10 21.85
C GLN A 59 -11.87 -26.40 22.07
N PHE A 60 -10.97 -26.45 21.12
CA PHE A 60 -9.66 -25.82 21.22
C PHE A 60 -9.76 -24.28 21.30
N LEU A 61 -10.64 -23.67 20.50
CA LEU A 61 -10.96 -22.25 20.52
C LEU A 61 -12.45 -22.04 20.75
N THR A 62 -12.83 -20.97 21.43
CA THR A 62 -14.21 -20.47 21.40
C THR A 62 -14.52 -19.84 20.04
N GLY A 63 -15.83 -19.69 19.71
CA GLY A 63 -16.23 -19.01 18.46
C GLY A 63 -15.66 -17.59 18.35
N GLU A 64 -15.67 -16.82 19.43
CA GLU A 64 -15.10 -15.47 19.46
C GLU A 64 -13.58 -15.46 19.25
N GLN A 65 -12.84 -16.33 19.95
CA GLN A 65 -11.39 -16.46 19.74
C GLN A 65 -11.05 -16.88 18.30
N TYR A 66 -11.82 -17.80 17.74
CA TYR A 66 -11.67 -18.21 16.35
C TYR A 66 -11.84 -17.02 15.39
N ASN A 67 -12.91 -16.22 15.56
CA ASN A 67 -13.18 -15.06 14.74
C ASN A 67 -12.10 -13.97 14.85
N GLN A 68 -11.59 -13.75 16.07
CA GLN A 68 -10.48 -12.82 16.31
C GLN A 68 -9.20 -13.27 15.60
N ILE A 69 -8.83 -14.55 15.75
CA ILE A 69 -7.64 -15.13 15.13
C ILE A 69 -7.77 -15.14 13.60
N LEU A 70 -8.95 -15.49 13.09
CA LEU A 70 -9.25 -15.47 11.66
C LEU A 70 -9.09 -14.05 11.07
N THR A 71 -9.62 -13.05 11.78
CA THR A 71 -9.50 -11.64 11.37
C THR A 71 -8.05 -11.18 11.34
N LEU A 72 -7.29 -11.47 12.40
CA LEU A 72 -5.88 -11.12 12.49
C LEU A 72 -5.02 -11.87 11.46
N HIS A 73 -5.32 -13.17 11.21
CA HIS A 73 -4.65 -13.92 10.14
C HIS A 73 -4.81 -13.23 8.78
N GLY A 74 -6.05 -12.96 8.37
CA GLY A 74 -6.33 -12.32 7.09
C GLY A 74 -5.73 -10.92 6.97
N ALA A 75 -5.98 -10.06 7.96
CA ALA A 75 -5.48 -8.70 7.96
C ALA A 75 -3.94 -8.63 7.96
N THR A 76 -3.28 -9.47 8.77
CA THR A 76 -1.82 -9.48 8.88
C THR A 76 -1.17 -10.00 7.60
N MET A 77 -1.70 -11.07 7.01
CA MET A 77 -1.18 -11.60 5.75
C MET A 77 -1.33 -10.60 4.60
N LEU A 78 -2.50 -9.99 4.46
CA LEU A 78 -2.80 -9.11 3.33
C LEU A 78 -2.09 -7.76 3.45
N PHE A 79 -2.31 -7.05 4.56
CA PHE A 79 -1.88 -5.66 4.72
C PHE A 79 -0.46 -5.51 5.23
N PHE A 80 0.03 -6.42 6.07
CA PHE A 80 1.34 -6.27 6.71
C PHE A 80 2.42 -7.19 6.15
N PHE A 81 2.06 -8.24 5.40
CA PHE A 81 3.03 -9.09 4.71
C PHE A 81 3.01 -8.89 3.19
N ILE A 82 1.93 -9.31 2.50
CA ILE A 82 1.96 -9.46 1.04
C ILE A 82 2.24 -8.13 0.35
N ILE A 83 1.50 -7.06 0.66
CA ILE A 83 1.74 -5.75 0.05
C ILE A 83 3.14 -5.25 0.40
N GLN A 84 3.51 -5.36 1.65
CA GLN A 84 4.72 -4.72 2.17
C GLN A 84 6.02 -5.41 1.74
N ALA A 85 6.06 -6.73 1.69
CA ALA A 85 7.28 -7.43 1.28
C ALA A 85 7.61 -7.16 -0.20
N GLY A 86 6.62 -7.31 -1.09
CA GLY A 86 6.83 -7.21 -2.54
C GLY A 86 6.95 -5.78 -3.04
N LEU A 87 6.09 -4.88 -2.57
CA LEU A 87 6.02 -3.50 -3.06
C LEU A 87 6.99 -2.59 -2.30
N THR A 88 6.92 -2.54 -0.98
CA THR A 88 7.69 -1.59 -0.19
C THR A 88 9.02 -2.14 0.32
N GLY A 89 9.10 -3.39 0.75
CA GLY A 89 10.32 -4.00 1.24
C GLY A 89 11.38 -4.16 0.15
N PHE A 90 11.13 -5.07 -0.78
CA PHE A 90 12.03 -5.25 -1.92
C PHE A 90 12.08 -3.99 -2.80
N GLY A 91 10.94 -3.28 -2.98
CA GLY A 91 10.90 -2.05 -3.77
C GLY A 91 11.86 -0.99 -3.26
N ASN A 92 11.84 -0.68 -1.97
CA ASN A 92 12.78 0.28 -1.38
C ASN A 92 14.24 -0.16 -1.52
N PHE A 93 14.52 -1.43 -1.31
CA PHE A 93 15.90 -1.91 -1.42
C PHE A 93 16.39 -1.93 -2.86
N VAL A 94 15.61 -2.46 -3.80
CA VAL A 94 16.05 -2.85 -5.14
C VAL A 94 15.75 -1.82 -6.21
N VAL A 95 14.60 -1.12 -6.17
CA VAL A 95 14.18 -0.23 -7.26
C VAL A 95 15.17 0.91 -7.50
N PRO A 96 15.68 1.66 -6.50
CA PRO A 96 16.70 2.67 -6.75
C PRO A 96 17.98 2.07 -7.35
N LEU A 97 18.41 0.89 -6.90
CA LEU A 97 19.56 0.19 -7.45
C LEU A 97 19.33 -0.20 -8.92
N MET A 98 18.18 -0.75 -9.27
CA MET A 98 17.83 -1.11 -10.64
C MET A 98 17.73 0.10 -11.59
N LEU A 99 17.37 1.25 -11.05
CA LEU A 99 17.28 2.51 -11.79
C LEU A 99 18.60 3.25 -11.93
N GLY A 100 19.64 2.85 -11.19
CA GLY A 100 20.89 3.58 -11.11
C GLY A 100 20.81 4.85 -10.25
N ALA A 101 19.78 4.94 -9.39
CA ALA A 101 19.57 6.07 -8.49
C ALA A 101 20.41 5.95 -7.21
N ARG A 102 20.68 7.10 -6.57
CA ARG A 102 21.40 7.16 -5.29
C ARG A 102 20.46 6.93 -4.10
N ASP A 103 19.21 7.35 -4.21
CA ASP A 103 18.16 7.16 -3.22
C ASP A 103 16.77 7.24 -3.91
N VAL A 104 15.70 7.13 -3.13
CA VAL A 104 14.33 7.43 -3.59
C VAL A 104 14.13 8.94 -3.74
N ALA A 105 13.05 9.36 -4.43
CA ALA A 105 12.78 10.77 -4.71
C ALA A 105 12.53 11.61 -3.45
N LEU A 106 11.93 11.02 -2.41
CA LEU A 106 11.55 11.68 -1.16
C LEU A 106 12.02 10.84 0.05
N PRO A 107 13.33 10.89 0.42
CA PRO A 107 13.91 9.98 1.42
C PRO A 107 13.29 10.08 2.82
N ARG A 108 12.97 11.30 3.27
CA ARG A 108 12.33 11.52 4.58
C ARG A 108 10.89 11.07 4.62
N VAL A 109 10.15 11.24 3.52
CA VAL A 109 8.79 10.71 3.37
C VAL A 109 8.82 9.17 3.39
N ASN A 110 9.84 8.57 2.81
CA ASN A 110 10.07 7.13 2.86
C ASN A 110 10.27 6.62 4.29
N ALA A 111 11.09 7.32 5.08
CA ALA A 111 11.28 7.00 6.50
C ALA A 111 9.98 7.13 7.30
N PHE A 112 9.21 8.22 7.11
CA PHE A 112 7.91 8.40 7.73
C PHE A 112 6.94 7.26 7.37
N SER A 113 6.88 6.89 6.10
CA SER A 113 6.04 5.79 5.60
C SER A 113 6.32 4.47 6.33
N TYR A 114 7.59 4.12 6.55
CA TYR A 114 7.95 2.92 7.31
C TYR A 114 7.45 2.97 8.77
N TRP A 115 7.67 4.07 9.47
CA TRP A 115 7.27 4.18 10.86
C TRP A 115 5.76 4.22 11.04
N ALA A 116 5.03 4.84 10.10
CA ALA A 116 3.57 4.79 10.06
C ALA A 116 3.05 3.37 9.80
N PHE A 117 3.69 2.61 8.90
CA PHE A 117 3.39 1.19 8.66
C PHE A 117 3.60 0.34 9.91
N LEU A 118 4.75 0.47 10.56
CA LEU A 118 5.03 -0.26 11.81
C LEU A 118 4.03 0.12 12.90
N GLY A 119 3.70 1.40 13.03
CA GLY A 119 2.68 1.90 13.94
C GLY A 119 1.30 1.28 13.66
N ALA A 120 0.90 1.20 12.39
CA ALA A 120 -0.36 0.56 12.00
C ALA A 120 -0.42 -0.92 12.37
N MET A 121 0.67 -1.66 12.16
CA MET A 121 0.75 -3.07 12.57
C MET A 121 0.65 -3.23 14.10
N ILE A 122 1.38 -2.40 14.85
CA ILE A 122 1.29 -2.40 16.32
C ILE A 122 -0.14 -2.06 16.75
N LEU A 123 -0.77 -1.05 16.16
CA LEU A 123 -2.13 -0.63 16.48
C LEU A 123 -3.16 -1.76 16.26
N ALA A 124 -3.04 -2.49 15.15
CA ALA A 124 -3.91 -3.64 14.88
C ALA A 124 -3.73 -4.76 15.91
N LEU A 125 -2.48 -5.08 16.25
CA LEU A 125 -2.17 -6.18 17.18
C LEU A 125 -2.42 -5.83 18.64
N MET A 126 -2.23 -4.56 19.03
CA MET A 126 -2.43 -4.13 20.41
C MET A 126 -3.90 -4.21 20.85
N SER A 127 -4.84 -4.23 19.94
CA SER A 127 -6.26 -4.43 20.23
C SER A 127 -6.53 -5.65 21.11
N TYR A 128 -5.72 -6.69 20.98
CA TYR A 128 -5.82 -7.91 21.77
C TYR A 128 -5.67 -7.68 23.28
N PHE A 129 -4.97 -6.63 23.68
CA PHE A 129 -4.70 -6.30 25.09
C PHE A 129 -5.70 -5.29 25.69
N PHE A 130 -6.68 -4.83 24.90
CA PHE A 130 -7.72 -3.91 25.36
C PHE A 130 -9.02 -4.64 25.69
N PRO A 131 -9.90 -4.05 26.53
CA PRO A 131 -11.20 -4.61 26.80
C PRO A 131 -11.99 -4.86 25.49
N GLY A 132 -12.57 -6.08 25.37
CA GLY A 132 -13.26 -6.51 24.15
C GLY A 132 -12.38 -7.31 23.18
N GLY A 133 -11.05 -7.34 23.39
CA GLY A 133 -10.12 -8.15 22.59
C GLY A 133 -9.88 -7.64 21.17
N ALA A 134 -9.34 -8.51 20.33
CA ALA A 134 -9.08 -8.24 18.92
C ALA A 134 -10.38 -8.14 18.10
N PRO A 135 -10.34 -7.54 16.89
CA PRO A 135 -11.51 -7.50 16.02
C PRO A 135 -11.94 -8.91 15.60
N SER A 136 -13.26 -9.17 15.59
CA SER A 136 -13.84 -10.47 15.26
C SER A 136 -14.71 -10.45 13.99
N VAL A 137 -14.60 -9.39 13.19
CA VAL A 137 -15.48 -9.10 12.05
C VAL A 137 -14.96 -9.62 10.70
N GLY A 138 -13.84 -10.32 10.69
CA GLY A 138 -13.12 -10.68 9.48
C GLY A 138 -12.35 -9.49 8.88
N TRP A 139 -11.46 -9.75 7.93
CA TRP A 139 -10.66 -8.69 7.29
C TRP A 139 -11.50 -7.72 6.45
N THR A 140 -12.69 -8.14 6.03
CA THR A 140 -13.63 -7.34 5.21
C THR A 140 -14.53 -6.41 6.01
N PHE A 141 -14.61 -6.58 7.32
CA PHE A 141 -15.40 -5.77 8.29
C PHE A 141 -16.75 -5.24 7.76
N TYR A 142 -17.56 -6.13 7.19
CA TYR A 142 -18.85 -5.78 6.61
C TYR A 142 -19.79 -5.09 7.60
N TYR A 143 -20.44 -4.03 7.13
CA TYR A 143 -21.57 -3.42 7.82
C TYR A 143 -22.82 -4.32 7.70
N PRO A 144 -23.67 -4.46 8.73
CA PRO A 144 -23.66 -3.74 10.01
C PRO A 144 -22.82 -4.39 11.12
N PHE A 145 -22.29 -5.59 10.90
CA PHE A 145 -21.57 -6.33 11.94
C PHE A 145 -20.37 -5.55 12.48
N SER A 146 -19.62 -4.86 11.63
CA SER A 146 -18.49 -4.02 12.05
C SER A 146 -18.90 -2.83 12.92
N ALA A 147 -20.09 -2.26 12.69
CA ALA A 147 -20.60 -1.17 13.50
C ALA A 147 -21.05 -1.62 14.90
N GLN A 148 -21.56 -2.84 15.03
CA GLN A 148 -22.13 -3.39 16.25
C GLN A 148 -21.14 -4.20 17.11
N SER A 149 -20.00 -4.58 16.56
CA SER A 149 -19.00 -5.41 17.25
C SER A 149 -18.18 -4.63 18.26
N GLY A 150 -17.41 -5.35 19.09
CA GLY A 150 -16.60 -4.82 20.18
C GLY A 150 -15.55 -3.78 19.78
N SER A 151 -14.90 -3.19 20.77
CA SER A 151 -13.93 -2.10 20.63
C SER A 151 -12.67 -2.45 19.82
N GLY A 152 -12.34 -3.73 19.67
CA GLY A 152 -11.22 -4.16 18.83
C GLY A 152 -11.34 -3.71 17.37
N VAL A 153 -12.58 -3.50 16.88
CA VAL A 153 -12.83 -2.97 15.53
C VAL A 153 -12.33 -1.53 15.40
N ASP A 154 -12.44 -0.69 16.42
CA ASP A 154 -11.93 0.68 16.38
C ASP A 154 -10.42 0.73 16.16
N PHE A 155 -9.68 -0.16 16.83
CA PHE A 155 -8.24 -0.31 16.63
C PHE A 155 -7.90 -0.78 15.22
N TYR A 156 -8.68 -1.72 14.69
CA TYR A 156 -8.49 -2.23 13.34
C TYR A 156 -8.73 -1.16 12.27
N LEU A 157 -9.84 -0.42 12.39
CA LEU A 157 -10.16 0.69 11.47
C LEU A 157 -9.11 1.81 11.54
N ALA A 158 -8.69 2.18 12.75
CA ALA A 158 -7.63 3.17 12.95
C ALA A 158 -6.29 2.70 12.35
N ALA A 159 -5.96 1.41 12.49
CA ALA A 159 -4.76 0.83 11.88
C ALA A 159 -4.82 0.88 10.35
N ILE A 160 -5.97 0.57 9.73
CA ILE A 160 -6.14 0.66 8.28
C ILE A 160 -5.98 2.11 7.79
N LEU A 161 -6.53 3.10 8.51
CA LEU A 161 -6.35 4.52 8.13
C LEU A 161 -4.88 4.95 8.22
N LEU A 162 -4.18 4.60 9.28
CA LEU A 162 -2.75 4.91 9.43
C LEU A 162 -1.90 4.21 8.35
N LEU A 163 -2.23 2.94 8.04
CA LEU A 163 -1.60 2.20 6.95
C LEU A 163 -1.88 2.84 5.59
N GLY A 164 -3.09 3.38 5.40
CA GLY A 164 -3.46 4.13 4.21
C GLY A 164 -2.53 5.32 3.97
N PHE A 165 -2.25 6.12 4.99
CA PHE A 165 -1.27 7.21 4.92
C PHE A 165 0.12 6.72 4.52
N SER A 166 0.61 5.66 5.16
CA SER A 166 1.89 5.04 4.82
C SER A 166 1.92 4.63 3.34
N SER A 167 0.89 3.93 2.87
CA SER A 167 0.80 3.41 1.51
C SER A 167 0.72 4.53 0.46
N LEU A 168 -0.09 5.57 0.71
CA LEU A 168 -0.19 6.73 -0.18
C LEU A 168 1.16 7.37 -0.43
N LEU A 169 1.86 7.70 0.64
CA LEU A 169 3.14 8.38 0.58
C LEU A 169 4.22 7.51 -0.06
N GLY A 170 4.26 6.22 0.29
CA GLY A 170 5.19 5.25 -0.29
C GLY A 170 4.99 5.07 -1.79
N ASN A 171 3.75 4.92 -2.24
CA ASN A 171 3.45 4.74 -3.66
C ASN A 171 3.71 6.01 -4.49
N ALA A 172 3.34 7.20 -3.99
CA ALA A 172 3.67 8.46 -4.63
C ALA A 172 5.18 8.65 -4.76
N ASN A 173 5.94 8.26 -3.74
CA ASN A 173 7.39 8.30 -3.75
C ASN A 173 7.99 7.32 -4.79
N PHE A 174 7.48 6.09 -4.91
CA PHE A 174 7.94 5.16 -5.95
C PHE A 174 7.69 5.70 -7.35
N VAL A 175 6.51 6.23 -7.62
CA VAL A 175 6.21 6.81 -8.93
C VAL A 175 7.13 7.99 -9.22
N ALA A 176 7.35 8.89 -8.26
CA ALA A 176 8.28 10.01 -8.41
C ALA A 176 9.72 9.52 -8.66
N THR A 177 10.17 8.51 -7.93
CA THR A 177 11.51 7.90 -8.10
C THR A 177 11.67 7.33 -9.50
N ILE A 178 10.70 6.54 -9.96
CA ILE A 178 10.75 5.87 -11.26
C ILE A 178 10.71 6.90 -12.40
N TYR A 179 9.92 7.96 -12.30
CA TYR A 179 9.87 8.98 -13.34
C TYR A 179 11.11 9.88 -13.36
N ASN A 180 11.58 10.31 -12.21
CA ASN A 180 12.57 11.37 -12.10
C ASN A 180 14.02 10.86 -12.03
N LEU A 181 14.27 9.72 -11.37
CA LEU A 181 15.61 9.35 -10.90
C LEU A 181 16.24 8.18 -11.67
N ARG A 182 15.68 7.78 -12.80
CA ARG A 182 16.34 6.80 -13.68
C ARG A 182 17.69 7.32 -14.12
N ALA A 183 18.67 6.43 -14.26
CA ALA A 183 19.97 6.76 -14.83
C ALA A 183 19.80 7.47 -16.18
N GLN A 184 20.66 8.43 -16.46
CA GLN A 184 20.65 9.17 -17.73
C GLN A 184 20.78 8.19 -18.91
N GLY A 185 19.87 8.29 -19.88
CA GLY A 185 19.79 7.37 -21.03
C GLY A 185 18.89 6.13 -20.80
N MET A 186 18.46 5.84 -19.58
CA MET A 186 17.50 4.79 -19.30
C MET A 186 16.06 5.28 -19.58
N SER A 187 15.52 4.96 -20.73
CA SER A 187 14.09 5.18 -21.03
C SER A 187 13.20 4.20 -20.25
N LEU A 188 11.90 4.47 -20.18
CA LEU A 188 10.93 3.56 -19.54
C LEU A 188 11.01 2.13 -20.11
N TRP A 189 11.22 1.99 -21.43
CA TRP A 189 11.33 0.71 -22.13
C TRP A 189 12.67 -0.03 -21.89
N LYS A 190 13.55 0.54 -21.08
CA LYS A 190 14.84 -0.06 -20.67
C LYS A 190 14.85 -0.42 -19.19
N MET A 191 13.77 -0.18 -18.47
CA MET A 191 13.65 -0.54 -17.07
C MET A 191 13.50 -2.06 -16.90
N PRO A 192 14.07 -2.65 -15.85
CA PRO A 192 13.78 -4.02 -15.45
C PRO A 192 12.29 -4.24 -15.23
N ILE A 193 11.80 -5.46 -15.47
CA ILE A 193 10.38 -5.77 -15.39
C ILE A 193 9.82 -5.64 -13.98
N TYR A 194 10.64 -5.86 -12.96
CA TYR A 194 10.23 -5.64 -11.56
C TYR A 194 9.93 -4.16 -11.29
N VAL A 195 10.73 -3.23 -11.83
CA VAL A 195 10.48 -1.79 -11.70
C VAL A 195 9.13 -1.40 -12.32
N TRP A 196 8.83 -1.94 -13.50
CA TRP A 196 7.50 -1.78 -14.11
C TRP A 196 6.37 -2.32 -13.24
N SER A 197 6.62 -3.44 -12.56
CA SER A 197 5.61 -4.07 -11.69
C SER A 197 5.35 -3.23 -10.44
N VAL A 198 6.40 -2.64 -9.84
CA VAL A 198 6.28 -1.69 -8.74
C VAL A 198 5.55 -0.42 -9.19
N PHE A 199 5.88 0.11 -10.38
CA PHE A 199 5.19 1.25 -10.97
C PHE A 199 3.68 0.98 -11.15
N ALA A 200 3.33 -0.12 -11.83
CA ALA A 200 1.94 -0.51 -12.07
C ALA A 200 1.15 -0.72 -10.78
N ALA A 201 1.74 -1.41 -9.79
CA ALA A 201 1.13 -1.61 -8.48
C ALA A 201 0.93 -0.29 -7.73
N SER A 202 1.91 0.62 -7.79
CA SER A 202 1.82 1.93 -7.14
C SER A 202 0.71 2.80 -7.74
N VAL A 203 0.61 2.86 -9.07
CA VAL A 203 -0.46 3.59 -9.77
C VAL A 203 -1.83 3.03 -9.41
N LEU A 204 -1.98 1.71 -9.45
CA LEU A 204 -3.25 1.05 -9.12
C LEU A 204 -3.66 1.29 -7.66
N ASN A 205 -2.71 1.23 -6.75
CA ASN A 205 -2.97 1.46 -5.32
C ASN A 205 -3.36 2.92 -5.04
N LEU A 206 -2.67 3.90 -5.64
CA LEU A 206 -3.00 5.32 -5.51
C LEU A 206 -4.42 5.65 -5.98
N PHE A 207 -4.87 5.00 -7.05
CA PHE A 207 -6.22 5.19 -7.57
C PHE A 207 -7.28 4.53 -6.69
N SER A 208 -7.07 3.29 -6.27
CA SER A 208 -8.10 2.47 -5.62
C SER A 208 -8.23 2.69 -4.11
N LEU A 209 -7.18 3.15 -3.42
CA LEU A 209 -7.14 3.28 -1.95
C LEU A 209 -8.24 4.19 -1.40
N ALA A 210 -8.76 5.10 -2.21
CA ALA A 210 -9.89 5.94 -1.90
C ALA A 210 -11.11 5.14 -1.39
N GLY A 211 -11.40 3.99 -1.99
CA GLY A 211 -12.52 3.13 -1.61
C GLY A 211 -12.37 2.58 -0.19
N LEU A 212 -11.20 2.07 0.16
CA LEU A 212 -10.94 1.57 1.52
C LEU A 212 -10.98 2.71 2.54
N THR A 213 -10.38 3.85 2.20
CA THR A 213 -10.37 5.02 3.10
C THR A 213 -11.79 5.48 3.38
N ALA A 214 -12.65 5.61 2.36
CA ALA A 214 -14.05 5.98 2.52
C ALA A 214 -14.80 4.96 3.38
N ALA A 215 -14.73 3.66 3.05
CA ALA A 215 -15.41 2.61 3.80
C ALA A 215 -14.97 2.58 5.28
N THR A 216 -13.66 2.64 5.52
CA THR A 216 -13.08 2.60 6.87
C THR A 216 -13.44 3.83 7.69
N LEU A 217 -13.32 5.01 7.08
CA LEU A 217 -13.63 6.28 7.73
C LEU A 217 -15.11 6.35 8.12
N LEU A 218 -16.01 5.99 7.22
CA LEU A 218 -17.46 6.06 7.48
C LEU A 218 -17.89 5.08 8.58
N VAL A 219 -17.34 3.85 8.61
CA VAL A 219 -17.62 2.92 9.72
C VAL A 219 -17.04 3.43 11.04
N LEU A 220 -15.85 4.00 11.04
CA LEU A 220 -15.25 4.56 12.25
C LEU A 220 -16.06 5.74 12.78
N LEU A 221 -16.52 6.64 11.91
CA LEU A 221 -17.38 7.77 12.28
C LEU A 221 -18.76 7.30 12.77
N ASP A 222 -19.34 6.26 12.17
CA ASP A 222 -20.56 5.64 12.66
C ASP A 222 -20.37 5.15 14.11
N ARG A 223 -19.33 4.39 14.36
CA ARG A 223 -19.02 3.84 15.69
C ARG A 223 -18.70 4.90 16.75
N LYS A 224 -18.03 5.99 16.36
CA LYS A 224 -17.55 7.02 17.30
C LYS A 224 -18.53 8.17 17.55
N ILE A 225 -19.27 8.58 16.53
CA ILE A 225 -20.16 9.74 16.60
C ILE A 225 -21.57 9.48 16.02
N GLY A 226 -21.86 8.25 15.59
CA GLY A 226 -23.17 7.87 15.05
C GLY A 226 -23.49 8.47 13.68
N LEU A 227 -22.46 8.68 12.84
CA LEU A 227 -22.65 9.19 11.48
C LEU A 227 -22.90 8.00 10.54
N THR A 228 -24.14 7.85 10.10
CA THR A 228 -24.67 6.63 9.49
C THR A 228 -24.97 6.77 8.01
N TRP A 229 -24.10 6.27 7.14
CA TRP A 229 -24.37 6.17 5.69
C TRP A 229 -24.97 4.82 5.29
N PHE A 230 -24.73 3.81 6.08
CA PHE A 230 -25.01 2.42 5.74
C PHE A 230 -26.16 1.83 6.56
N ASN A 231 -26.72 2.60 7.52
CA ASN A 231 -27.77 2.11 8.40
C ASN A 231 -29.14 2.04 7.68
N PRO A 232 -29.69 0.82 7.47
CA PRO A 232 -30.96 0.67 6.78
C PRO A 232 -32.15 1.27 7.55
N ASP A 233 -32.06 1.43 8.86
CA ASP A 233 -33.15 1.96 9.68
C ASP A 233 -33.49 3.42 9.33
N ILE A 234 -32.53 4.16 8.76
CA ILE A 234 -32.73 5.53 8.30
C ILE A 234 -32.61 5.67 6.77
N GLY A 235 -32.72 4.56 6.05
CA GLY A 235 -32.64 4.51 4.59
C GLY A 235 -31.25 4.35 4.02
N GLY A 236 -30.22 4.14 4.84
CA GLY A 236 -28.85 3.81 4.41
C GLY A 236 -28.75 2.44 3.76
N ASP A 237 -27.65 2.18 3.07
CA ASP A 237 -27.48 0.98 2.28
C ASP A 237 -26.19 0.23 2.67
N PRO A 238 -26.30 -0.95 3.33
CA PRO A 238 -25.15 -1.81 3.61
C PRO A 238 -24.41 -2.27 2.35
N ILE A 239 -25.08 -2.36 1.20
CA ILE A 239 -24.46 -2.74 -0.07
C ILE A 239 -23.51 -1.63 -0.55
N LEU A 240 -23.84 -0.36 -0.27
CA LEU A 240 -22.95 0.77 -0.56
C LEU A 240 -21.59 0.62 0.16
N PHE A 241 -21.58 0.10 1.41
CA PHE A 241 -20.32 -0.26 2.08
C PHE A 241 -19.51 -1.26 1.25
N GLN A 242 -20.15 -2.32 0.73
CA GLN A 242 -19.48 -3.34 -0.07
C GLN A 242 -18.96 -2.76 -1.39
N GLN A 243 -19.68 -1.85 -2.04
CA GLN A 243 -19.20 -1.14 -3.23
C GLN A 243 -17.91 -0.36 -2.95
N PHE A 244 -17.86 0.42 -1.88
CA PHE A 244 -16.67 1.17 -1.47
C PHE A 244 -15.51 0.24 -1.12
N PHE A 245 -15.77 -0.78 -0.33
CA PHE A 245 -14.76 -1.73 0.12
C PHE A 245 -14.13 -2.49 -1.05
N TRP A 246 -14.92 -3.06 -1.94
CA TRP A 246 -14.43 -3.87 -3.05
C TRP A 246 -13.84 -3.04 -4.19
N PHE A 247 -14.25 -1.78 -4.34
CA PHE A 247 -13.58 -0.86 -5.26
C PHE A 247 -12.08 -0.71 -4.96
N TYR A 248 -11.68 -0.89 -3.71
CA TYR A 248 -10.27 -1.02 -3.33
C TYR A 248 -9.82 -2.48 -3.30
N SER A 249 -10.57 -3.35 -2.64
CA SER A 249 -10.04 -4.64 -2.20
C SER A 249 -9.82 -5.61 -3.34
N HIS A 250 -10.51 -5.45 -4.48
CA HIS A 250 -10.16 -6.21 -5.68
C HIS A 250 -8.92 -5.63 -6.39
N PRO A 251 -8.83 -4.34 -6.76
CA PRO A 251 -7.57 -3.78 -7.26
C PRO A 251 -6.36 -4.13 -6.38
N THR A 252 -6.54 -4.16 -5.07
CA THR A 252 -5.49 -4.52 -4.11
C THR A 252 -4.94 -5.92 -4.31
N VAL A 253 -5.72 -6.91 -4.72
CA VAL A 253 -5.17 -8.25 -4.99
C VAL A 253 -4.17 -8.21 -6.17
N TYR A 254 -4.36 -7.31 -7.11
CA TYR A 254 -3.38 -7.05 -8.17
C TYR A 254 -2.19 -6.20 -7.69
N VAL A 255 -2.39 -5.26 -6.79
CA VAL A 255 -1.29 -4.58 -6.10
C VAL A 255 -0.42 -5.58 -5.35
N MET A 256 -1.03 -6.58 -4.73
CA MET A 256 -0.36 -7.69 -4.06
C MET A 256 0.40 -8.59 -5.03
N LEU A 257 -0.13 -8.86 -6.21
CA LEU A 257 0.38 -9.84 -7.15
C LEU A 257 1.45 -9.28 -8.08
N LEU A 258 1.25 -8.07 -8.61
CA LEU A 258 2.10 -7.52 -9.68
C LEU A 258 3.59 -7.45 -9.31
N PRO A 259 4.00 -6.96 -8.12
CA PRO A 259 5.42 -6.92 -7.76
C PRO A 259 6.07 -8.32 -7.80
N TYR A 260 5.37 -9.33 -7.33
CA TYR A 260 5.90 -10.70 -7.30
C TYR A 260 5.98 -11.33 -8.69
N LEU A 261 5.03 -11.04 -9.59
CA LEU A 261 5.15 -11.44 -10.99
C LEU A 261 6.38 -10.81 -11.65
N GLY A 262 6.73 -9.59 -11.27
CA GLY A 262 7.99 -8.96 -11.68
C GLY A 262 9.21 -9.69 -11.13
N ILE A 263 9.23 -10.01 -9.84
CA ILE A 263 10.30 -10.77 -9.19
C ILE A 263 10.48 -12.13 -9.86
N LEU A 264 9.39 -12.88 -10.05
CA LEU A 264 9.42 -14.20 -10.67
C LEU A 264 9.98 -14.15 -12.10
N ALA A 265 9.65 -13.08 -12.85
CA ALA A 265 10.18 -12.88 -14.20
C ALA A 265 11.69 -12.54 -14.20
N GLU A 266 12.17 -11.70 -13.27
CA GLU A 266 13.60 -11.41 -13.10
C GLU A 266 14.39 -12.67 -12.73
N VAL A 267 13.88 -13.45 -11.78
CA VAL A 267 14.48 -14.73 -11.38
C VAL A 267 14.50 -15.71 -12.55
N ALA A 268 13.37 -15.86 -13.27
CA ALA A 268 13.29 -16.74 -14.44
C ALA A 268 14.35 -16.37 -15.50
N SER A 269 14.47 -15.09 -15.85
CA SER A 269 15.45 -14.61 -16.82
C SER A 269 16.89 -14.91 -16.39
N THR A 270 17.22 -14.60 -15.13
CA THR A 270 18.56 -14.82 -14.58
C THR A 270 18.93 -16.29 -14.55
N PHE A 271 18.06 -17.17 -14.05
CA PHE A 271 18.36 -18.59 -13.88
C PHE A 271 18.14 -19.44 -15.14
N ALA A 272 17.44 -18.92 -16.16
CA ALA A 272 17.37 -19.51 -17.48
C ALA A 272 18.51 -19.06 -18.41
N ARG A 273 19.30 -18.06 -18.00
CA ARG A 273 20.35 -17.46 -18.85
C ARG A 273 19.81 -16.91 -20.18
N LYS A 274 18.59 -16.39 -20.17
CA LYS A 274 17.90 -15.84 -21.32
C LYS A 274 17.31 -14.46 -21.05
N PRO A 275 17.15 -13.60 -22.08
CA PRO A 275 16.31 -12.41 -21.97
C PRO A 275 14.88 -12.83 -21.66
N LEU A 276 14.15 -11.94 -20.98
CA LEU A 276 12.73 -12.14 -20.70
C LEU A 276 11.95 -12.26 -22.02
N PHE A 277 11.29 -13.40 -22.19
CA PHE A 277 10.46 -13.62 -23.37
C PHE A 277 9.28 -12.66 -23.37
N GLY A 278 9.10 -11.92 -24.48
CA GLY A 278 7.98 -10.99 -24.60
C GLY A 278 7.99 -9.84 -23.60
N TYR A 279 9.15 -9.21 -23.36
CA TYR A 279 9.26 -8.08 -22.42
C TYR A 279 8.20 -6.99 -22.62
N LYS A 280 7.99 -6.52 -23.87
CA LYS A 280 6.96 -5.51 -24.17
C LYS A 280 5.56 -6.01 -23.89
N GLN A 281 5.26 -7.27 -24.23
CA GLN A 281 3.98 -7.90 -23.93
C GLN A 281 3.76 -8.01 -22.41
N MET A 282 4.81 -8.31 -21.64
CA MET A 282 4.74 -8.30 -20.17
C MET A 282 4.39 -6.92 -19.61
N VAL A 283 5.00 -5.86 -20.17
CA VAL A 283 4.69 -4.47 -19.78
C VAL A 283 3.24 -4.13 -20.10
N TRP A 284 2.80 -4.38 -21.33
CA TRP A 284 1.40 -4.12 -21.72
C TRP A 284 0.39 -4.95 -20.93
N ALA A 285 0.72 -6.22 -20.65
CA ALA A 285 -0.14 -7.08 -19.84
C ALA A 285 -0.35 -6.52 -18.44
N GLN A 286 0.68 -6.06 -17.77
CA GLN A 286 0.51 -5.49 -16.43
C GLN A 286 -0.21 -4.13 -16.45
N MET A 287 -0.02 -3.29 -17.48
CA MET A 287 -0.83 -2.08 -17.63
C MET A 287 -2.30 -2.40 -17.94
N GLY A 288 -2.54 -3.46 -18.71
CA GLY A 288 -3.89 -4.01 -18.92
C GLY A 288 -4.54 -4.47 -17.61
N ILE A 289 -3.78 -5.12 -16.73
CA ILE A 289 -4.26 -5.51 -15.39
C ILE A 289 -4.58 -4.28 -14.55
N VAL A 290 -3.79 -3.20 -14.62
CA VAL A 290 -4.09 -1.95 -13.91
C VAL A 290 -5.46 -1.41 -14.33
N VAL A 291 -5.74 -1.34 -15.62
CA VAL A 291 -7.03 -0.83 -16.12
C VAL A 291 -8.18 -1.79 -15.78
N LEU A 292 -8.07 -3.05 -16.15
CA LEU A 292 -9.13 -4.03 -15.91
C LEU A 292 -9.37 -4.26 -14.42
N GLY A 293 -8.32 -4.25 -13.61
CA GLY A 293 -8.40 -4.44 -12.16
C GLY A 293 -9.32 -3.43 -11.46
N THR A 294 -9.50 -2.23 -12.04
CA THR A 294 -10.43 -1.23 -11.52
C THR A 294 -11.88 -1.40 -12.00
N MET A 295 -12.14 -2.38 -12.85
CA MET A 295 -13.45 -2.58 -13.50
C MET A 295 -14.16 -3.87 -13.06
N VAL A 296 -13.60 -4.63 -12.11
CA VAL A 296 -14.06 -6.00 -11.82
C VAL A 296 -14.50 -6.23 -10.39
N TRP A 297 -14.49 -5.21 -9.51
CA TRP A 297 -14.66 -5.37 -8.07
C TRP A 297 -15.98 -6.04 -7.66
N ALA A 298 -17.06 -5.83 -8.39
CA ALA A 298 -18.39 -6.31 -7.98
C ALA A 298 -18.62 -7.80 -8.24
N HIS A 299 -17.65 -8.54 -8.77
CA HIS A 299 -17.72 -10.01 -8.75
C HIS A 299 -17.65 -10.58 -7.31
N HIS A 300 -17.22 -9.79 -6.33
CA HIS A 300 -17.35 -10.13 -4.91
C HIS A 300 -18.77 -9.97 -4.37
N MET A 301 -19.71 -9.48 -5.20
CA MET A 301 -21.05 -9.07 -4.81
C MET A 301 -22.14 -9.74 -5.67
N PHE A 302 -21.86 -10.83 -6.37
CA PHE A 302 -22.84 -11.49 -7.24
C PHE A 302 -24.09 -11.98 -6.50
N THR A 303 -23.99 -12.25 -5.20
CA THR A 303 -25.08 -12.77 -4.36
C THR A 303 -25.87 -11.70 -3.59
N VAL A 304 -25.56 -10.41 -3.77
CA VAL A 304 -26.23 -9.32 -2.99
C VAL A 304 -27.53 -8.82 -3.62
N GLY A 305 -27.92 -9.33 -4.79
CA GLY A 305 -29.16 -8.94 -5.47
C GLY A 305 -29.01 -7.85 -6.54
N GLU A 306 -27.81 -7.62 -7.05
CA GLU A 306 -27.57 -6.69 -8.16
C GLU A 306 -28.29 -7.12 -9.46
N SER A 307 -28.58 -6.14 -10.32
CA SER A 307 -29.28 -6.41 -11.58
C SER A 307 -28.53 -7.38 -12.49
N THR A 308 -29.27 -8.12 -13.31
CA THR A 308 -28.67 -9.08 -14.27
C THR A 308 -27.67 -8.42 -15.22
N LEU A 309 -27.97 -7.20 -15.69
CA LEU A 309 -27.05 -6.47 -16.57
C LEU A 309 -25.73 -6.13 -15.87
N PHE A 310 -25.80 -5.69 -14.61
CA PHE A 310 -24.64 -5.42 -13.77
C PHE A 310 -23.79 -6.70 -13.59
N GLN A 311 -24.44 -7.82 -13.24
CA GLN A 311 -23.76 -9.10 -13.06
C GLN A 311 -23.07 -9.57 -14.36
N ILE A 312 -23.73 -9.47 -15.51
CA ILE A 312 -23.14 -9.84 -16.82
C ILE A 312 -21.91 -8.99 -17.12
N ALA A 313 -21.99 -7.67 -16.93
CA ALA A 313 -20.88 -6.76 -17.20
C ALA A 313 -19.66 -7.10 -16.32
N PHE A 314 -19.86 -7.28 -15.00
CA PHE A 314 -18.76 -7.63 -14.11
C PHE A 314 -18.21 -9.03 -14.33
N ALA A 315 -19.04 -10.01 -14.71
CA ALA A 315 -18.59 -11.34 -15.10
C ALA A 315 -17.70 -11.28 -16.37
N PHE A 316 -18.11 -10.51 -17.37
CA PHE A 316 -17.34 -10.33 -18.60
C PHE A 316 -15.96 -9.71 -18.35
N PHE A 317 -15.89 -8.57 -17.64
CA PHE A 317 -14.61 -7.92 -17.33
C PHE A 317 -13.73 -8.79 -16.43
N THR A 318 -14.33 -9.54 -15.52
CA THR A 318 -13.60 -10.48 -14.65
C THR A 318 -12.99 -11.63 -15.43
N ALA A 319 -13.73 -12.21 -16.40
CA ALA A 319 -13.17 -13.21 -17.27
C ALA A 319 -12.06 -12.64 -18.17
N LEU A 320 -12.24 -11.41 -18.65
CA LEU A 320 -11.29 -10.75 -19.55
C LEU A 320 -9.91 -10.52 -18.89
N ILE A 321 -9.84 -10.27 -17.59
CA ILE A 321 -8.57 -10.03 -16.88
C ILE A 321 -7.66 -11.28 -16.86
N ALA A 322 -8.22 -12.46 -17.12
CA ALA A 322 -7.44 -13.68 -17.29
C ALA A 322 -6.49 -13.61 -18.49
N VAL A 323 -6.82 -12.84 -19.53
CA VAL A 323 -5.99 -12.71 -20.73
C VAL A 323 -4.63 -12.07 -20.44
N PRO A 324 -4.53 -10.85 -19.91
CA PRO A 324 -3.22 -10.27 -19.59
C PRO A 324 -2.49 -11.05 -18.49
N THR A 325 -3.20 -11.67 -17.55
CA THR A 325 -2.60 -12.53 -16.53
C THR A 325 -1.98 -13.77 -17.15
N GLY A 326 -2.67 -14.41 -18.10
CA GLY A 326 -2.16 -15.54 -18.86
C GLY A 326 -0.93 -15.17 -19.70
N VAL A 327 -0.90 -13.99 -20.34
CA VAL A 327 0.29 -13.49 -21.05
C VAL A 327 1.51 -13.47 -20.13
N LYS A 328 1.37 -12.98 -18.91
CA LYS A 328 2.48 -12.93 -17.94
C LYS A 328 2.98 -14.34 -17.58
N LEU A 329 2.06 -15.27 -17.31
CA LEU A 329 2.40 -16.65 -16.97
C LEU A 329 3.11 -17.35 -18.15
N PHE A 330 2.55 -17.26 -19.35
CA PHE A 330 3.14 -17.89 -20.54
C PHE A 330 4.49 -17.28 -20.92
N ASN A 331 4.69 -15.98 -20.70
CA ASN A 331 5.98 -15.35 -20.95
C ASN A 331 7.07 -15.79 -19.95
N ILE A 332 6.70 -16.07 -18.69
CA ILE A 332 7.62 -16.70 -17.73
C ILE A 332 7.99 -18.12 -18.21
N ILE A 333 7.01 -18.91 -18.63
CA ILE A 333 7.24 -20.26 -19.20
C ILE A 333 8.13 -20.17 -20.44
N GLY A 334 7.84 -19.24 -21.37
CA GLY A 334 8.62 -19.01 -22.58
C GLY A 334 10.06 -18.57 -22.29
N THR A 335 10.28 -17.87 -21.18
CA THR A 335 11.62 -17.50 -20.72
C THR A 335 12.40 -18.73 -20.27
N LEU A 336 11.76 -19.65 -19.55
CA LEU A 336 12.39 -20.91 -19.11
C LEU A 336 12.59 -21.89 -20.26
N TRP A 337 11.71 -21.92 -21.24
CA TRP A 337 11.75 -22.85 -22.37
C TRP A 337 13.01 -22.68 -23.20
N GLY A 338 13.77 -23.78 -23.37
CA GLY A 338 15.03 -23.76 -24.08
C GLY A 338 16.16 -23.00 -23.37
N GLY A 339 15.98 -22.62 -22.10
CA GLY A 339 16.99 -21.95 -21.28
C GLY A 339 18.01 -22.93 -20.69
N LYS A 340 19.17 -22.39 -20.27
CA LYS A 340 20.19 -23.13 -19.50
C LYS A 340 19.85 -23.03 -18.01
N LEU A 341 18.90 -23.82 -17.54
CA LEU A 341 18.34 -23.73 -16.21
C LEU A 341 19.39 -23.98 -15.12
N GLN A 342 19.54 -23.01 -14.24
CA GLN A 342 20.39 -23.10 -13.05
C GLN A 342 19.52 -23.47 -11.85
N MET A 343 19.49 -24.76 -11.48
CA MET A 343 18.61 -25.32 -10.45
C MET A 343 19.05 -24.90 -9.03
N LYS A 344 18.91 -23.62 -8.73
CA LYS A 344 19.13 -22.99 -7.42
C LYS A 344 17.80 -22.66 -6.75
N THR A 345 17.83 -22.46 -5.44
CA THR A 345 16.61 -22.23 -4.65
C THR A 345 15.66 -21.20 -5.23
N PRO A 346 16.08 -20.01 -5.72
CA PRO A 346 15.13 -19.05 -6.28
C PRO A 346 14.33 -19.62 -7.47
N LEU A 347 14.96 -20.43 -8.33
CA LEU A 347 14.27 -21.02 -9.49
C LEU A 347 13.21 -22.06 -9.07
N TYR A 348 13.42 -22.80 -7.99
CA TYR A 348 12.42 -23.76 -7.50
C TYR A 348 11.09 -23.04 -7.18
N TRP A 349 11.16 -21.84 -6.58
CA TRP A 349 9.97 -21.03 -6.28
C TRP A 349 9.25 -20.56 -7.55
N VAL A 350 9.99 -20.24 -8.63
CA VAL A 350 9.37 -19.92 -9.94
C VAL A 350 8.66 -21.14 -10.52
N LEU A 351 9.27 -22.31 -10.45
CA LEU A 351 8.66 -23.55 -10.96
C LEU A 351 7.41 -23.93 -10.18
N GLY A 352 7.47 -23.83 -8.85
CA GLY A 352 6.31 -24.04 -7.98
C GLY A 352 5.18 -23.05 -8.25
N PHE A 353 5.51 -21.78 -8.48
CA PHE A 353 4.55 -20.75 -8.87
C PHE A 353 3.76 -21.14 -10.12
N ILE A 354 4.44 -21.53 -11.21
CA ILE A 354 3.80 -21.76 -12.52
C ILE A 354 2.63 -22.72 -12.40
N PHE A 355 2.84 -23.88 -11.78
CA PHE A 355 1.81 -24.90 -11.68
C PHE A 355 0.65 -24.48 -10.78
N ASN A 356 0.97 -23.97 -9.60
CA ASN A 356 -0.05 -23.66 -8.59
C ASN A 356 -0.85 -22.41 -8.95
N PHE A 357 -0.20 -21.41 -9.52
CA PHE A 357 -0.86 -20.18 -9.96
C PHE A 357 -1.78 -20.44 -11.17
N LEU A 358 -1.42 -21.36 -12.06
CA LEU A 358 -2.29 -21.78 -13.17
C LEU A 358 -3.60 -22.37 -12.63
N LEU A 359 -3.54 -23.24 -11.62
CA LEU A 359 -4.73 -23.78 -10.97
C LEU A 359 -5.60 -22.68 -10.34
N GLY A 360 -4.96 -21.74 -9.64
CA GLY A 360 -5.64 -20.58 -9.06
C GLY A 360 -6.32 -19.70 -10.12
N GLY A 361 -5.66 -19.48 -11.26
CA GLY A 361 -6.21 -18.73 -12.38
C GLY A 361 -7.42 -19.39 -13.03
N ILE A 362 -7.36 -20.71 -13.26
CA ILE A 362 -8.47 -21.49 -13.83
C ILE A 362 -9.68 -21.44 -12.90
N THR A 363 -9.49 -21.65 -11.60
CA THR A 363 -10.58 -21.58 -10.61
C THR A 363 -11.13 -20.17 -10.46
N GLY A 364 -10.32 -19.13 -10.68
CA GLY A 364 -10.77 -17.73 -10.75
C GLY A 364 -11.68 -17.48 -11.95
N VAL A 365 -11.36 -18.02 -13.10
CA VAL A 365 -12.25 -17.95 -14.29
C VAL A 365 -13.57 -18.68 -14.02
N MET A 366 -13.54 -19.80 -13.31
CA MET A 366 -14.78 -20.47 -12.89
C MET A 366 -15.64 -19.57 -11.98
N LEU A 367 -15.03 -18.91 -11.01
CA LEU A 367 -15.74 -17.99 -10.08
C LEU A 367 -16.20 -16.69 -10.78
N SER A 368 -15.64 -16.32 -11.95
CA SER A 368 -16.14 -15.20 -12.74
C SER A 368 -17.50 -15.45 -13.35
N MET A 369 -17.90 -16.72 -13.49
CA MET A 369 -19.20 -17.12 -14.00
C MET A 369 -20.24 -17.08 -12.88
N THR A 370 -21.18 -16.15 -12.95
CA THR A 370 -22.18 -15.90 -11.89
C THR A 370 -22.90 -17.18 -11.45
N ALA A 371 -23.27 -18.06 -12.41
CA ALA A 371 -23.95 -19.32 -12.10
C ALA A 371 -23.10 -20.28 -11.24
N LEU A 372 -21.79 -20.32 -11.45
CA LEU A 372 -20.87 -21.11 -10.62
C LEU A 372 -20.60 -20.42 -9.29
N ASP A 373 -20.49 -19.09 -9.29
CA ASP A 373 -20.27 -18.35 -8.07
C ASP A 373 -21.45 -18.51 -7.10
N TYR A 374 -22.69 -18.55 -7.55
CA TYR A 374 -23.85 -18.83 -6.69
C TYR A 374 -23.73 -20.14 -5.90
N HIS A 375 -23.03 -21.14 -6.46
CA HIS A 375 -22.78 -22.39 -5.75
C HIS A 375 -21.56 -22.30 -4.82
N PHE A 376 -20.51 -21.59 -5.25
CA PHE A 376 -19.22 -21.55 -4.54
C PHE A 376 -19.02 -20.34 -3.62
N HIS A 377 -19.87 -19.32 -3.75
CA HIS A 377 -19.73 -18.07 -2.99
C HIS A 377 -19.64 -18.34 -1.48
N ASP A 378 -18.68 -17.70 -0.82
CA ASP A 378 -18.40 -17.88 0.61
C ASP A 378 -18.23 -19.33 1.10
N SER A 379 -17.79 -20.21 0.21
CA SER A 379 -17.40 -21.59 0.53
C SER A 379 -15.88 -21.77 0.63
N TYR A 380 -15.44 -22.96 1.05
CA TYR A 380 -14.02 -23.33 1.03
C TYR A 380 -13.42 -23.43 -0.39
N PHE A 381 -14.24 -23.50 -1.43
CA PHE A 381 -13.75 -23.38 -2.81
C PHE A 381 -13.11 -22.02 -3.06
N VAL A 382 -13.74 -20.94 -2.56
CA VAL A 382 -13.17 -19.58 -2.64
C VAL A 382 -11.89 -19.49 -1.81
N VAL A 383 -11.83 -20.12 -0.62
CA VAL A 383 -10.63 -20.16 0.21
C VAL A 383 -9.47 -20.84 -0.52
N ALA A 384 -9.73 -21.99 -1.15
CA ALA A 384 -8.75 -22.69 -1.96
C ALA A 384 -8.30 -21.83 -3.15
N HIS A 385 -9.24 -21.18 -3.85
CA HIS A 385 -8.94 -20.32 -4.98
C HIS A 385 -8.00 -19.19 -4.60
N PHE A 386 -8.35 -18.36 -3.60
CA PHE A 386 -7.51 -17.20 -3.31
C PHE A 386 -6.16 -17.56 -2.69
N HIS A 387 -6.03 -18.69 -1.97
CA HIS A 387 -4.73 -19.18 -1.55
C HIS A 387 -3.90 -19.68 -2.73
N ASN A 388 -4.53 -20.28 -3.74
CA ASN A 388 -3.81 -20.67 -4.98
C ASN A 388 -3.37 -19.47 -5.82
N VAL A 389 -4.04 -18.34 -5.74
CA VAL A 389 -3.60 -17.10 -6.41
C VAL A 389 -2.63 -16.30 -5.54
N LEU A 390 -3.02 -15.98 -4.30
CA LEU A 390 -2.20 -15.10 -3.43
C LEU A 390 -0.97 -15.83 -2.89
N MET A 391 -1.11 -17.06 -2.41
CA MET A 391 0.02 -17.76 -1.83
C MET A 391 0.97 -18.26 -2.92
N ALA A 392 0.46 -18.86 -4.00
CA ALA A 392 1.28 -19.27 -5.13
C ALA A 392 1.87 -18.06 -5.87
N GLY A 393 1.10 -17.00 -6.10
CA GLY A 393 1.57 -15.79 -6.77
C GLY A 393 2.49 -14.95 -5.89
N SER A 394 2.06 -14.65 -4.67
CA SER A 394 2.73 -13.68 -3.80
C SER A 394 3.74 -14.32 -2.85
N ALA A 395 3.36 -15.34 -2.07
CA ALA A 395 4.29 -15.93 -1.11
C ALA A 395 5.44 -16.69 -1.82
N PHE A 396 5.14 -17.44 -2.89
CA PHE A 396 6.21 -18.04 -3.71
C PHE A 396 7.11 -16.98 -4.33
N GLY A 397 6.52 -15.89 -4.84
CA GLY A 397 7.26 -14.74 -5.36
C GLY A 397 8.10 -14.03 -4.28
N ALA A 398 7.57 -13.90 -3.06
CA ALA A 398 8.28 -13.32 -1.92
C ALA A 398 9.52 -14.16 -1.55
N PHE A 399 9.39 -15.48 -1.49
CA PHE A 399 10.52 -16.36 -1.22
C PHE A 399 11.51 -16.43 -2.40
N ALA A 400 11.02 -16.41 -3.64
CA ALA A 400 11.90 -16.28 -4.81
C ALA A 400 12.75 -15.01 -4.70
N GLY A 401 12.15 -13.87 -4.40
CA GLY A 401 12.85 -12.59 -4.21
C GLY A 401 13.76 -12.59 -3.00
N LEU A 402 13.31 -13.14 -1.87
CA LEU A 402 14.12 -13.22 -0.65
C LEU A 402 15.41 -14.01 -0.89
N TYR A 403 15.32 -15.22 -1.45
CA TYR A 403 16.49 -16.03 -1.75
C TYR A 403 17.34 -15.42 -2.87
N TYR A 404 16.74 -14.75 -3.84
CA TYR A 404 17.45 -14.09 -4.93
C TYR A 404 18.29 -12.90 -4.46
N TRP A 405 17.71 -11.99 -3.67
CA TRP A 405 18.39 -10.79 -3.19
C TRP A 405 19.00 -10.92 -1.80
N TRP A 406 18.82 -12.04 -1.09
CA TRP A 406 19.42 -12.27 0.23
C TRP A 406 20.94 -12.01 0.26
N PRO A 407 21.72 -12.52 -0.72
CA PRO A 407 23.15 -12.23 -0.76
C PRO A 407 23.44 -10.73 -0.89
N LYS A 408 22.65 -10.02 -1.69
CA LYS A 408 22.77 -8.58 -1.89
C LYS A 408 22.40 -7.78 -0.64
N MET A 409 21.33 -8.16 0.03
CA MET A 409 20.84 -7.49 1.24
C MET A 409 21.74 -7.70 2.46
N THR A 410 22.29 -8.90 2.62
CA THR A 410 22.98 -9.29 3.85
C THR A 410 24.49 -9.43 3.69
N GLY A 411 25.00 -9.54 2.48
CA GLY A 411 26.41 -9.89 2.20
C GLY A 411 26.77 -11.33 2.56
N ARG A 412 25.77 -12.20 2.76
CA ARG A 412 25.96 -13.60 3.15
C ARG A 412 25.16 -14.53 2.26
N MET A 413 25.72 -15.69 1.93
CA MET A 413 25.02 -16.78 1.27
C MET A 413 24.26 -17.61 2.31
N TYR A 414 23.08 -18.10 1.94
CA TYR A 414 22.32 -19.09 2.71
C TYR A 414 22.74 -20.52 2.35
N ASP A 415 22.26 -21.50 3.13
CA ASP A 415 22.47 -22.92 2.85
C ASP A 415 21.46 -23.36 1.76
N GLU A 416 21.99 -23.74 0.61
CA GLU A 416 21.21 -24.13 -0.57
C GLU A 416 20.37 -25.41 -0.32
N ARG A 417 20.89 -26.35 0.49
CA ARG A 417 20.17 -27.59 0.81
C ARG A 417 18.95 -27.29 1.69
N LEU A 418 19.13 -26.44 2.69
CA LEU A 418 18.03 -25.99 3.54
C LEU A 418 17.03 -25.14 2.75
N GLY A 419 17.48 -24.32 1.80
CA GLY A 419 16.61 -23.57 0.91
C GLY A 419 15.71 -24.47 0.06
N LYS A 420 16.26 -25.54 -0.51
CA LYS A 420 15.48 -26.54 -1.25
C LYS A 420 14.56 -27.37 -0.35
N LEU A 421 15.01 -27.73 0.84
CA LEU A 421 14.15 -28.42 1.82
C LEU A 421 12.96 -27.54 2.23
N HIS A 422 13.20 -26.25 2.50
CA HIS A 422 12.11 -25.30 2.74
C HIS A 422 11.10 -25.28 1.58
N PHE A 423 11.57 -25.18 0.35
CA PHE A 423 10.70 -25.20 -0.82
C PHE A 423 9.82 -26.45 -0.88
N TRP A 424 10.43 -27.65 -0.72
CA TRP A 424 9.69 -28.89 -0.84
C TRP A 424 8.67 -29.09 0.29
N LEU A 425 9.03 -28.77 1.54
CA LEU A 425 8.09 -28.82 2.66
C LEU A 425 6.95 -27.83 2.47
N PHE A 426 7.27 -26.63 2.00
CA PHE A 426 6.28 -25.59 1.74
C PHE A 426 5.34 -26.02 0.61
N LEU A 427 5.86 -26.52 -0.51
CA LEU A 427 5.05 -26.95 -1.64
C LEU A 427 4.14 -28.12 -1.29
N VAL A 428 4.68 -29.17 -0.64
CA VAL A 428 3.90 -30.34 -0.24
C VAL A 428 2.83 -29.95 0.79
N GLY A 429 3.22 -29.20 1.82
CA GLY A 429 2.29 -28.70 2.82
C GLY A 429 1.18 -27.83 2.21
N TYR A 430 1.52 -26.96 1.29
CA TYR A 430 0.59 -26.12 0.55
C TYR A 430 -0.43 -26.95 -0.25
N LEU A 431 0.02 -27.93 -1.04
CA LEU A 431 -0.87 -28.78 -1.83
C LEU A 431 -1.81 -29.62 -0.94
N VAL A 432 -1.26 -30.22 0.11
CA VAL A 432 -2.04 -31.03 1.07
C VAL A 432 -3.03 -30.16 1.87
N THR A 433 -2.73 -28.89 2.08
CA THR A 433 -3.65 -27.96 2.76
C THR A 433 -4.80 -27.53 1.86
N PHE A 434 -4.51 -27.02 0.66
CA PHE A 434 -5.48 -26.27 -0.13
C PHE A 434 -6.21 -27.09 -1.19
N LEU A 435 -5.65 -28.17 -1.73
CA LEU A 435 -6.39 -29.02 -2.66
C LEU A 435 -7.65 -29.66 -2.04
N PRO A 436 -7.60 -30.20 -0.81
CA PRO A 436 -8.81 -30.70 -0.16
C PRO A 436 -9.89 -29.64 0.06
N GLN A 437 -9.50 -28.36 0.18
CA GLN A 437 -10.45 -27.28 0.40
C GLN A 437 -11.31 -26.97 -0.85
N TYR A 438 -10.83 -27.25 -2.07
CA TYR A 438 -11.69 -27.24 -3.26
C TYR A 438 -12.83 -28.26 -3.13
N ALA A 439 -12.50 -29.46 -2.69
CA ALA A 439 -13.49 -30.52 -2.48
C ALA A 439 -14.48 -30.16 -1.35
N LEU A 440 -13.98 -29.60 -0.25
CA LEU A 440 -14.83 -29.08 0.85
C LEU A 440 -15.84 -28.05 0.35
N GLY A 441 -15.39 -27.07 -0.46
CA GLY A 441 -16.29 -26.09 -1.02
C GLY A 441 -17.27 -26.65 -2.04
N TYR A 442 -16.84 -27.61 -2.86
CA TYR A 442 -17.72 -28.33 -3.79
C TYR A 442 -18.82 -29.09 -3.04
N LEU A 443 -18.49 -29.70 -1.89
CA LEU A 443 -19.44 -30.36 -0.99
C LEU A 443 -20.26 -29.37 -0.12
N GLY A 444 -20.15 -28.07 -0.37
CA GLY A 444 -20.96 -27.01 0.24
C GLY A 444 -20.47 -26.51 1.61
N MET A 445 -19.26 -26.86 2.06
CA MET A 445 -18.74 -26.33 3.32
C MET A 445 -18.51 -24.81 3.26
N PRO A 446 -19.22 -24.01 4.11
CA PRO A 446 -19.02 -22.58 4.15
C PRO A 446 -17.69 -22.22 4.84
N ARG A 447 -17.10 -21.07 4.45
CA ARG A 447 -15.91 -20.52 5.11
C ARG A 447 -16.24 -19.72 6.36
N ARG A 448 -15.25 -19.47 7.22
CA ARG A 448 -15.35 -18.63 8.43
C ARG A 448 -16.12 -19.23 9.60
N TYR A 449 -16.47 -20.49 9.55
CA TYR A 449 -17.12 -21.19 10.66
C TYR A 449 -16.08 -21.86 11.56
N TYR A 450 -16.25 -21.75 12.88
CA TYR A 450 -15.31 -22.32 13.85
C TYR A 450 -15.50 -23.81 14.09
N THR A 451 -16.62 -24.37 13.60
CA THR A 451 -16.92 -25.81 13.61
C THR A 451 -17.77 -26.19 12.41
N TYR A 452 -17.97 -27.46 12.18
CA TYR A 452 -18.72 -27.99 11.05
C TYR A 452 -19.47 -29.27 11.43
N ASN A 453 -20.46 -29.69 10.60
CA ASN A 453 -21.25 -30.89 10.84
C ASN A 453 -20.45 -32.18 10.55
N ALA A 454 -20.36 -33.06 11.54
CA ALA A 454 -19.67 -34.35 11.46
C ALA A 454 -20.34 -35.35 10.51
N ASP A 455 -21.66 -35.22 10.29
CA ASP A 455 -22.47 -36.19 9.51
C ASP A 455 -22.37 -35.98 8.00
N ILE A 456 -21.76 -34.85 7.55
CA ILE A 456 -21.56 -34.61 6.12
C ILE A 456 -20.31 -35.35 5.66
N ALA A 457 -20.55 -36.35 4.79
CA ALA A 457 -19.49 -37.20 4.27
C ALA A 457 -18.36 -36.43 3.61
N GLY A 458 -17.13 -36.71 3.96
CA GLY A 458 -15.93 -36.12 3.46
C GLY A 458 -15.49 -34.84 4.19
N TRP A 459 -16.37 -34.17 4.95
CA TRP A 459 -15.96 -32.93 5.65
C TRP A 459 -14.92 -33.19 6.75
N PRO A 460 -15.10 -34.19 7.65
CA PRO A 460 -14.09 -34.48 8.69
C PRO A 460 -12.74 -34.90 8.11
N GLU A 461 -12.72 -35.79 7.15
CA GLU A 461 -11.49 -36.35 6.56
C GLU A 461 -10.71 -35.26 5.79
N LEU A 462 -11.40 -34.49 4.96
CA LEU A 462 -10.76 -33.41 4.18
C LEU A 462 -10.23 -32.29 5.07
N ASN A 463 -10.94 -31.93 6.14
CA ASN A 463 -10.44 -30.97 7.12
C ASN A 463 -9.22 -31.48 7.88
N PHE A 464 -9.20 -32.75 8.25
CA PHE A 464 -8.05 -33.37 8.89
C PHE A 464 -6.82 -33.38 7.97
N ILE A 465 -6.99 -33.81 6.72
CA ILE A 465 -5.91 -33.78 5.70
C ILE A 465 -5.38 -32.35 5.50
N SER A 466 -6.27 -31.37 5.34
CA SER A 466 -5.90 -29.97 5.22
C SER A 466 -5.11 -29.48 6.44
N THR A 467 -5.45 -29.92 7.63
CA THR A 467 -4.72 -29.58 8.87
C THR A 467 -3.32 -30.19 8.89
N VAL A 468 -3.18 -31.46 8.52
CA VAL A 468 -1.85 -32.12 8.40
C VAL A 468 -0.97 -31.35 7.42
N GLY A 469 -1.53 -30.96 6.27
CA GLY A 469 -0.82 -30.12 5.28
C GLY A 469 -0.32 -28.80 5.87
N ALA A 470 -1.16 -28.12 6.64
CA ALA A 470 -0.80 -26.84 7.27
C ALA A 470 0.40 -27.00 8.25
N PHE A 471 0.46 -28.08 9.00
CA PHE A 471 1.60 -28.36 9.90
C PHE A 471 2.88 -28.70 9.12
N ILE A 472 2.79 -29.41 8.00
CA ILE A 472 3.94 -29.62 7.10
C ILE A 472 4.45 -28.29 6.55
N LEU A 473 3.54 -27.40 6.14
CA LEU A 473 3.87 -26.07 5.69
C LEU A 473 4.54 -25.23 6.79
N GLY A 474 4.01 -25.30 8.03
CA GLY A 474 4.61 -24.69 9.22
C GLY A 474 6.04 -25.19 9.49
N LEU A 475 6.28 -26.49 9.34
CA LEU A 475 7.64 -27.06 9.44
C LEU A 475 8.58 -26.46 8.38
N GLY A 476 8.10 -26.27 7.15
CA GLY A 476 8.82 -25.54 6.11
C GLY A 476 9.21 -24.13 6.56
N GLY A 477 8.29 -23.42 7.22
CA GLY A 477 8.56 -22.11 7.82
C GLY A 477 9.67 -22.13 8.89
N ILE A 478 9.70 -23.15 9.73
CA ILE A 478 10.79 -23.34 10.73
C ILE A 478 12.14 -23.53 10.03
N VAL A 479 12.19 -24.37 9.00
CA VAL A 479 13.42 -24.59 8.21
C VAL A 479 13.88 -23.30 7.55
N TRP A 480 12.96 -22.50 7.01
CA TRP A 480 13.29 -21.19 6.44
C TRP A 480 13.91 -20.25 7.48
N VAL A 481 13.27 -20.06 8.63
CA VAL A 481 13.78 -19.19 9.71
C VAL A 481 15.17 -19.66 10.15
N TYR A 482 15.34 -20.96 10.36
CA TYR A 482 16.64 -21.54 10.72
C TYR A 482 17.71 -21.25 9.67
N ASN A 483 17.40 -21.41 8.38
CA ASN A 483 18.34 -21.15 7.28
C ASN A 483 18.78 -19.68 7.25
N MET A 484 17.82 -18.75 7.40
CA MET A 484 18.13 -17.32 7.41
C MET A 484 19.01 -16.93 8.60
N LEU A 485 18.67 -17.38 9.79
CA LEU A 485 19.46 -17.12 11.01
C LEU A 485 20.88 -17.75 10.92
N LYS A 486 21.00 -18.98 10.43
CA LYS A 486 22.27 -19.64 10.16
C LYS A 486 23.12 -18.84 9.18
N SER A 487 22.50 -18.37 8.09
CA SER A 487 23.16 -17.53 7.09
C SER A 487 23.74 -16.25 7.68
N LEU A 488 22.93 -15.52 8.45
CA LEU A 488 23.37 -14.27 9.10
C LEU A 488 24.54 -14.48 10.07
N ARG A 489 24.54 -15.61 10.78
CA ARG A 489 25.53 -15.91 11.81
C ARG A 489 26.85 -16.48 11.24
N SER A 490 26.76 -17.41 10.30
CA SER A 490 27.89 -18.22 9.83
C SER A 490 27.89 -18.48 8.31
N GLY A 491 27.01 -17.87 7.54
CA GLY A 491 26.99 -18.04 6.09
C GLY A 491 28.23 -17.50 5.41
N PRO A 492 28.68 -18.11 4.30
CA PRO A 492 29.81 -17.62 3.50
C PRO A 492 29.56 -16.18 3.05
N LYS A 493 30.61 -15.39 2.87
CA LYS A 493 30.52 -14.07 2.25
C LYS A 493 29.96 -14.19 0.84
N ALA A 494 29.01 -13.32 0.51
CA ALA A 494 28.44 -13.29 -0.82
C ALA A 494 29.34 -12.48 -1.76
N PRO A 495 29.58 -12.96 -3.00
CA PRO A 495 30.13 -12.13 -4.05
C PRO A 495 29.16 -11.03 -4.48
N GLU A 496 29.61 -10.04 -5.23
CA GLU A 496 28.77 -8.93 -5.72
C GLU A 496 27.63 -9.44 -6.60
N ASN A 497 27.89 -10.41 -7.47
CA ASN A 497 26.90 -10.99 -8.39
C ASN A 497 26.98 -12.53 -8.36
N PRO A 498 26.40 -13.18 -7.34
CA PRO A 498 26.49 -14.64 -7.17
C PRO A 498 25.73 -15.43 -8.25
N TRP A 499 24.76 -14.79 -8.90
CA TRP A 499 23.88 -15.44 -9.87
C TRP A 499 24.23 -15.11 -11.33
N GLY A 500 25.16 -14.17 -11.56
CA GLY A 500 25.39 -13.62 -12.90
C GLY A 500 24.16 -12.88 -13.44
N GLY A 501 23.48 -12.12 -12.56
CA GLY A 501 22.34 -11.28 -12.91
C GLY A 501 22.72 -10.14 -13.86
N TYR A 502 21.74 -9.57 -14.56
CA TYR A 502 21.96 -8.64 -15.66
C TYR A 502 21.54 -7.21 -15.38
N THR A 503 20.89 -6.96 -14.24
CA THR A 503 20.33 -5.68 -13.80
C THR A 503 21.29 -4.95 -12.86
N LEU A 504 21.13 -3.62 -12.71
CA LEU A 504 22.14 -2.76 -12.09
C LEU A 504 22.42 -3.03 -10.61
N GLU A 505 21.46 -3.59 -9.86
CA GLU A 505 21.69 -3.96 -8.46
C GLU A 505 22.86 -4.95 -8.30
N TRP A 506 23.15 -5.75 -9.33
CA TRP A 506 24.25 -6.70 -9.33
C TRP A 506 25.61 -6.06 -9.65
N LEU A 507 25.62 -4.77 -9.98
CA LEU A 507 26.86 -3.99 -10.15
C LEU A 507 27.39 -3.44 -8.81
N THR A 508 26.54 -3.41 -7.79
CA THR A 508 26.90 -2.87 -6.47
C THR A 508 27.56 -3.91 -5.58
N ALA A 509 28.28 -3.46 -4.55
CA ALA A 509 28.80 -4.33 -3.49
C ALA A 509 27.70 -5.14 -2.79
N SER A 510 28.03 -6.21 -2.09
CA SER A 510 27.11 -7.03 -1.30
C SER A 510 27.51 -7.02 0.19
N PRO A 511 26.83 -6.21 1.06
CA PRO A 511 25.74 -5.29 0.77
C PRO A 511 26.18 -3.99 0.08
N PRO A 512 25.25 -3.25 -0.58
CA PRO A 512 25.58 -2.00 -1.27
C PRO A 512 26.06 -0.93 -0.30
N LYS A 513 26.98 -0.08 -0.73
CA LYS A 513 27.46 1.09 0.02
C LYS A 513 26.38 2.16 0.14
N ALA A 514 26.59 3.16 0.99
CA ALA A 514 25.65 4.24 1.19
C ALA A 514 25.28 4.96 -0.13
N HIS A 515 26.27 5.20 -0.99
CA HIS A 515 26.11 5.88 -2.28
C HIS A 515 25.74 4.94 -3.46
N ASN A 516 25.45 3.69 -3.20
CA ASN A 516 25.06 2.63 -4.13
C ASN A 516 26.18 2.19 -5.10
N PHE A 517 26.60 3.05 -6.01
CA PHE A 517 27.53 2.71 -7.11
C PHE A 517 28.90 3.34 -6.89
N ASP A 518 29.96 2.55 -7.11
CA ASP A 518 31.37 2.99 -7.09
C ASP A 518 31.87 3.40 -8.48
N VAL A 519 31.01 3.28 -9.49
CA VAL A 519 31.33 3.57 -10.89
C VAL A 519 30.36 4.54 -11.50
N LYS A 520 30.83 5.36 -12.41
CA LYS A 520 29.99 6.21 -13.24
C LYS A 520 29.23 5.35 -14.25
N LEU A 521 27.92 5.39 -14.18
CA LEU A 521 27.07 4.61 -15.09
C LEU A 521 27.16 5.17 -16.52
N PRO A 522 27.27 4.30 -17.53
CA PRO A 522 27.15 4.72 -18.94
C PRO A 522 25.79 5.36 -19.23
N THR A 523 25.75 6.27 -20.17
CA THR A 523 24.52 6.93 -20.62
C THR A 523 23.76 6.15 -21.71
N GLU A 524 24.33 5.04 -22.17
CA GLU A 524 23.71 4.17 -23.18
C GLU A 524 23.17 2.91 -22.51
N PHE A 525 21.86 2.71 -22.62
CA PHE A 525 21.15 1.50 -22.17
C PHE A 525 20.52 0.82 -23.38
N PRO A 526 21.15 -0.21 -23.94
CA PRO A 526 20.61 -0.90 -25.13
C PRO A 526 19.33 -1.68 -24.85
N SER A 527 19.23 -2.31 -23.66
CA SER A 527 18.07 -3.07 -23.21
C SER A 527 17.85 -2.96 -21.71
N GLU A 528 16.91 -3.72 -21.19
CA GLU A 528 16.64 -3.90 -19.75
C GLU A 528 17.72 -4.74 -19.03
N ARG A 529 18.75 -5.17 -19.77
CA ARG A 529 19.86 -6.03 -19.29
C ARG A 529 21.21 -5.34 -19.44
N PRO A 530 21.44 -4.18 -18.82
CA PRO A 530 22.60 -3.34 -19.08
C PRO A 530 23.93 -4.03 -18.84
N LEU A 531 24.07 -4.85 -17.80
CA LEU A 531 25.34 -5.52 -17.51
C LEU A 531 25.74 -6.54 -18.59
N TYR A 532 24.77 -7.22 -19.18
CA TYR A 532 25.01 -8.13 -20.31
C TYR A 532 25.41 -7.33 -21.55
N ASP A 533 24.69 -6.26 -21.86
CA ASP A 533 24.91 -5.45 -23.05
C ASP A 533 26.26 -4.76 -23.02
N TRP A 534 26.62 -4.14 -21.89
CA TRP A 534 27.91 -3.47 -21.70
C TRP A 534 29.06 -4.45 -21.78
N LYS A 535 28.97 -5.63 -21.16
CA LYS A 535 29.97 -6.67 -21.27
C LYS A 535 30.15 -7.13 -22.72
N LYS A 536 29.08 -7.34 -23.47
CA LYS A 536 29.12 -7.75 -24.88
C LYS A 536 29.74 -6.67 -25.75
N LYS A 537 29.52 -5.38 -25.47
CA LYS A 537 30.11 -4.24 -26.18
C LYS A 537 31.52 -3.89 -25.72
N GLY A 538 32.05 -4.51 -24.68
CA GLY A 538 33.37 -4.18 -24.12
C GLY A 538 33.38 -2.79 -23.44
N VAL A 539 32.28 -2.31 -22.90
CA VAL A 539 32.21 -1.01 -22.23
C VAL A 539 33.00 -1.05 -20.95
N GLU A 540 33.99 -0.18 -20.80
CA GLU A 540 34.77 -0.01 -19.59
C GLU A 540 34.04 0.90 -18.61
N LEU A 541 33.82 0.40 -17.38
CA LEU A 541 33.23 1.16 -16.31
C LEU A 541 34.29 1.95 -15.55
N LYS A 542 34.17 3.26 -15.54
CA LYS A 542 35.10 4.17 -14.87
C LYS A 542 34.73 4.32 -13.40
N PRO A 543 35.69 4.29 -12.46
CA PRO A 543 35.47 4.63 -11.07
C PRO A 543 34.84 6.02 -10.93
N GLU A 544 33.96 6.19 -9.96
CA GLU A 544 33.38 7.48 -9.60
C GLU A 544 33.97 7.95 -8.28
N ASP A 545 34.32 9.25 -8.22
CA ASP A 545 34.81 9.86 -6.99
C ASP A 545 33.61 10.10 -6.02
N PRO A 546 33.60 9.42 -4.87
CA PRO A 546 32.50 9.58 -3.91
C PRO A 546 32.45 10.96 -3.24
N SER A 547 33.51 11.78 -3.33
CA SER A 547 33.55 13.12 -2.73
C SER A 547 32.53 14.10 -3.33
N HIS A 548 32.08 13.83 -4.56
CA HIS A 548 31.08 14.64 -5.26
C HIS A 548 29.64 14.13 -5.08
N ILE A 549 29.45 13.05 -4.30
CA ILE A 549 28.13 12.45 -4.09
C ILE A 549 27.50 13.02 -2.81
N HIS A 550 26.41 13.75 -2.97
CA HIS A 550 25.66 14.31 -1.87
C HIS A 550 24.48 13.40 -1.53
N LEU A 551 24.45 12.89 -0.30
CA LEU A 551 23.36 12.06 0.22
C LEU A 551 22.50 12.86 1.19
N PRO A 552 21.21 12.51 1.36
CA PRO A 552 20.33 13.16 2.32
C PRO A 552 20.83 12.98 3.76
N ASN A 553 20.70 14.03 4.58
CA ASN A 553 21.01 13.97 5.99
C ASN A 553 20.03 13.09 6.75
N SER A 554 20.51 12.32 7.72
CA SER A 554 19.68 11.61 8.69
C SER A 554 18.75 12.58 9.41
N SER A 555 17.52 12.15 9.72
CA SER A 555 16.53 12.99 10.40
C SER A 555 15.71 12.18 11.40
N PHE A 556 15.49 12.74 12.59
CA PHE A 556 14.63 12.15 13.61
C PHE A 556 13.15 12.49 13.40
N TRP A 557 12.85 13.55 12.66
CA TRP A 557 11.50 14.11 12.56
C TRP A 557 10.50 13.21 11.82
N PRO A 558 10.88 12.41 10.82
CA PRO A 558 9.97 11.42 10.24
C PRO A 558 9.46 10.39 11.25
N PHE A 559 10.36 9.86 12.10
CA PHE A 559 9.96 8.97 13.19
C PHE A 559 9.06 9.66 14.22
N TYR A 560 9.46 10.85 14.69
CA TYR A 560 8.69 11.62 15.66
C TYR A 560 7.26 11.91 15.15
N SER A 561 7.14 12.34 13.89
CA SER A 561 5.84 12.63 13.30
C SER A 561 4.99 11.37 13.14
N ALA A 562 5.56 10.25 12.73
CA ALA A 562 4.84 8.98 12.65
C ALA A 562 4.40 8.48 14.03
N ALA A 563 5.26 8.61 15.05
CA ALA A 563 4.94 8.20 16.42
C ALA A 563 3.81 9.04 17.05
N THR A 564 3.80 10.35 16.81
CA THR A 564 2.72 11.22 17.29
C THR A 564 1.41 10.99 16.54
N LEU A 565 1.47 10.71 15.23
CA LEU A 565 0.30 10.31 14.47
C LEU A 565 -0.25 8.93 14.91
N PHE A 566 0.63 7.98 15.21
CA PHE A 566 0.24 6.71 15.82
C PHE A 566 -0.49 6.92 17.15
N ALA A 567 0.07 7.77 18.04
CA ALA A 567 -0.55 8.09 19.33
C ALA A 567 -1.93 8.78 19.16
N PHE A 568 -2.07 9.62 18.14
CA PHE A 568 -3.37 10.19 17.76
C PHE A 568 -4.39 9.07 17.45
N PHE A 569 -4.04 8.11 16.59
CA PHE A 569 -4.93 7.02 16.24
C PHE A 569 -5.21 6.07 17.41
N VAL A 570 -4.25 5.86 18.34
CA VAL A 570 -4.50 5.15 19.59
C VAL A 570 -5.57 5.87 20.41
N SER A 571 -5.49 7.21 20.54
CA SER A 571 -6.48 7.98 21.28
C SER A 571 -7.87 7.95 20.64
N VAL A 572 -7.95 7.93 19.31
CA VAL A 572 -9.21 7.78 18.57
C VAL A 572 -9.81 6.39 18.81
N ALA A 573 -8.99 5.33 18.76
CA ALA A 573 -9.46 3.97 18.93
C ALA A 573 -9.90 3.67 20.37
N ALA A 574 -9.08 4.06 21.36
CA ALA A 574 -9.24 3.66 22.74
C ALA A 574 -10.23 4.52 23.55
N LEU A 575 -10.48 5.77 23.15
CA LEU A 575 -11.21 6.76 23.94
C LEU A 575 -12.45 7.28 23.18
N PRO A 576 -13.44 7.84 23.89
CA PRO A 576 -14.51 8.61 23.26
C PRO A 576 -13.97 9.77 22.42
N VAL A 577 -14.67 10.13 21.35
CA VAL A 577 -14.30 11.22 20.45
C VAL A 577 -15.36 12.35 20.55
N PRO A 578 -14.95 13.62 20.69
CA PRO A 578 -13.56 14.11 20.83
C PRO A 578 -12.99 13.91 22.23
N ASN A 579 -11.66 13.82 22.35
CA ASN A 579 -10.96 13.77 23.63
C ASN A 579 -9.70 14.67 23.63
N VAL A 580 -9.21 15.02 24.82
CA VAL A 580 -8.07 15.94 24.96
C VAL A 580 -6.80 15.40 24.32
N TRP A 581 -6.57 14.08 24.35
CA TRP A 581 -5.36 13.45 23.82
C TRP A 581 -5.26 13.53 22.29
N MET A 582 -6.41 13.50 21.60
CA MET A 582 -6.43 13.76 20.17
C MET A 582 -5.80 15.11 19.82
N TRP A 583 -6.18 16.16 20.54
CA TRP A 583 -5.67 17.51 20.30
C TRP A 583 -4.21 17.65 20.69
N VAL A 584 -3.81 17.02 21.79
CA VAL A 584 -2.39 17.00 22.24
C VAL A 584 -1.52 16.31 21.17
N PHE A 585 -1.88 15.12 20.72
CA PHE A 585 -1.09 14.40 19.74
C PHE A 585 -1.13 15.04 18.35
N LEU A 586 -2.23 15.67 17.97
CA LEU A 586 -2.31 16.45 16.74
C LEU A 586 -1.39 17.67 16.78
N ALA A 587 -1.33 18.38 17.92
CA ALA A 587 -0.42 19.50 18.12
C ALA A 587 1.06 19.05 18.09
N LEU A 588 1.38 17.90 18.70
CA LEU A 588 2.73 17.32 18.65
C LEU A 588 3.09 16.86 17.23
N PHE A 589 2.14 16.31 16.50
CA PHE A 589 2.33 15.95 15.09
C PHE A 589 2.62 17.20 14.24
N ALA A 590 1.82 18.25 14.37
CA ALA A 590 2.04 19.53 13.69
C ALA A 590 3.42 20.13 14.03
N TYR A 591 3.83 20.08 15.30
CA TYR A 591 5.17 20.49 15.73
C TYR A 591 6.26 19.66 15.01
N GLY A 592 6.10 18.34 14.94
CA GLY A 592 7.03 17.46 14.23
C GLY A 592 7.17 17.84 12.76
N LEU A 593 6.07 18.11 12.09
CA LEU A 593 6.07 18.54 10.68
C LEU A 593 6.74 19.91 10.48
N ILE A 594 6.53 20.87 11.40
CA ILE A 594 7.21 22.17 11.35
C ILE A 594 8.73 21.98 11.49
N ARG A 595 9.16 21.18 12.47
CA ARG A 595 10.59 20.92 12.67
C ARG A 595 11.22 20.21 11.48
N TRP A 596 10.50 19.24 10.91
CA TRP A 596 10.92 18.54 9.68
C TRP A 596 11.06 19.52 8.50
N ALA A 597 10.07 20.37 8.26
CA ALA A 597 10.11 21.35 7.17
C ALA A 597 11.25 22.39 7.32
N LEU A 598 11.65 22.65 8.56
CA LEU A 598 12.70 23.62 8.89
C LEU A 598 14.11 23.02 9.02
N GLU A 599 14.26 21.71 8.94
CA GLU A 599 15.55 21.01 8.92
C GLU A 599 16.10 20.94 7.49
N ASP A 600 17.43 21.04 7.34
CA ASP A 600 18.08 20.93 6.03
C ASP A 600 18.19 19.47 5.62
N GLU A 601 17.71 19.15 4.42
CA GLU A 601 17.76 17.78 3.88
C GLU A 601 19.16 17.42 3.39
N TYR A 602 19.91 18.40 2.88
CA TYR A 602 21.27 18.22 2.39
C TYR A 602 22.21 19.23 3.06
N SER A 603 23.45 18.83 3.27
CA SER A 603 24.46 19.69 3.87
C SER A 603 24.92 20.82 2.95
N HIS A 604 24.69 20.68 1.64
CA HIS A 604 24.99 21.65 0.62
C HIS A 604 23.82 21.72 -0.37
N PRO A 605 23.61 22.87 -1.06
CA PRO A 605 22.61 22.95 -2.13
C PRO A 605 22.90 21.89 -3.21
N VAL A 606 21.92 21.04 -3.48
CA VAL A 606 22.00 19.99 -4.51
C VAL A 606 21.04 20.35 -5.62
N GLU A 607 21.53 20.48 -6.82
CA GLU A 607 20.68 20.54 -8.01
C GLU A 607 20.31 19.11 -8.41
N HIS A 608 19.04 18.78 -8.25
CA HIS A 608 18.53 17.51 -8.69
C HIS A 608 18.14 17.58 -10.17
N HIS A 609 18.99 17.02 -11.03
CA HIS A 609 18.60 16.78 -12.41
C HIS A 609 17.55 15.67 -12.45
N THR A 610 16.30 16.05 -12.72
CA THR A 610 15.19 15.12 -12.91
C THR A 610 14.94 14.91 -14.40
N LEU A 611 14.73 13.67 -14.82
CA LEU A 611 14.45 13.34 -16.22
C LEU A 611 13.15 13.96 -16.74
N SER A 612 12.20 14.21 -15.86
CA SER A 612 10.91 14.84 -16.20
C SER A 612 10.98 16.37 -16.29
N GLY A 613 12.05 17.00 -15.80
CA GLY A 613 12.15 18.44 -15.62
C GLY A 613 11.22 19.01 -14.54
N LYS A 614 10.57 18.15 -13.73
CA LYS A 614 9.73 18.53 -12.60
C LYS A 614 10.43 18.17 -11.30
N SER A 615 10.19 18.94 -10.23
CA SER A 615 10.74 18.62 -8.91
C SER A 615 10.17 17.29 -8.37
N ASN A 616 10.91 16.61 -7.50
CA ASN A 616 10.44 15.40 -6.83
C ASN A 616 9.18 15.67 -6.00
N ALA A 617 9.11 16.83 -5.34
CA ALA A 617 7.95 17.24 -4.56
C ALA A 617 6.72 17.45 -5.45
N TRP A 618 6.88 18.08 -6.62
CA TRP A 618 5.81 18.23 -7.60
C TRP A 618 5.28 16.87 -8.07
N MET A 619 6.18 15.96 -8.46
CA MET A 619 5.80 14.65 -8.96
C MET A 619 5.11 13.81 -7.89
N GLY A 620 5.65 13.79 -6.67
CA GLY A 620 5.03 13.08 -5.53
C GLY A 620 3.65 13.63 -5.20
N MET A 621 3.49 14.96 -5.15
CA MET A 621 2.21 15.61 -4.87
C MET A 621 1.20 15.36 -5.98
N ALA A 622 1.59 15.40 -7.25
CA ALA A 622 0.68 15.13 -8.37
C ALA A 622 0.04 13.72 -8.26
N TRP A 623 0.82 12.73 -7.91
CA TRP A 623 0.33 11.36 -7.72
C TRP A 623 -0.43 11.17 -6.40
N PHE A 624 -0.04 11.87 -5.34
CA PHE A 624 -0.82 11.93 -4.11
C PHE A 624 -2.23 12.49 -4.37
N MET A 625 -2.34 13.56 -5.15
CA MET A 625 -3.63 14.16 -5.51
C MET A 625 -4.56 13.23 -6.28
N VAL A 626 -4.04 12.26 -7.04
CA VAL A 626 -4.89 11.24 -7.71
C VAL A 626 -5.75 10.49 -6.69
N SER A 627 -5.18 10.13 -5.56
CA SER A 627 -5.90 9.47 -4.47
C SER A 627 -6.91 10.40 -3.79
N GLU A 628 -6.56 11.67 -3.57
CA GLU A 628 -7.46 12.64 -2.92
C GLU A 628 -8.67 12.96 -3.81
N VAL A 629 -8.46 13.14 -5.11
CA VAL A 629 -9.55 13.24 -6.09
C VAL A 629 -10.43 11.99 -6.03
N GLY A 630 -9.84 10.82 -5.97
CA GLY A 630 -10.55 9.54 -5.83
C GLY A 630 -11.41 9.49 -4.57
N LEU A 631 -10.91 9.97 -3.43
CA LEU A 631 -11.63 9.97 -2.16
C LEU A 631 -12.89 10.84 -2.21
N PHE A 632 -12.78 12.06 -2.72
CA PHE A 632 -13.97 12.92 -2.90
C PHE A 632 -14.91 12.34 -3.95
N ALA A 633 -14.39 11.85 -5.07
CA ALA A 633 -15.21 11.27 -6.13
C ALA A 633 -16.06 10.09 -5.63
N ILE A 634 -15.49 9.17 -4.85
CA ILE A 634 -16.23 8.00 -4.35
C ILE A 634 -17.28 8.40 -3.30
N LEU A 635 -16.98 9.35 -2.42
CA LEU A 635 -17.95 9.86 -1.45
C LEU A 635 -19.09 10.62 -2.13
N ILE A 636 -18.77 11.46 -3.11
CA ILE A 636 -19.78 12.18 -3.91
C ILE A 636 -20.64 11.18 -4.70
N ALA A 637 -20.03 10.17 -5.32
CA ALA A 637 -20.76 9.11 -6.03
C ALA A 637 -21.72 8.35 -5.09
N GLY A 638 -21.27 8.01 -3.89
CA GLY A 638 -22.13 7.39 -2.87
C GLY A 638 -23.28 8.29 -2.44
N TYR A 639 -23.03 9.57 -2.21
CA TYR A 639 -24.09 10.54 -1.92
C TYR A 639 -25.08 10.65 -3.08
N LEU A 640 -24.60 10.77 -4.31
CA LEU A 640 -25.46 10.83 -5.49
C LEU A 640 -26.33 9.58 -5.65
N TYR A 641 -25.76 8.41 -5.38
CA TYR A 641 -26.50 7.15 -5.36
C TYR A 641 -27.67 7.21 -4.34
N LEU A 642 -27.39 7.61 -3.10
CA LEU A 642 -28.41 7.75 -2.05
C LEU A 642 -29.42 8.87 -2.38
N ARG A 643 -28.97 9.93 -3.02
CA ARG A 643 -29.83 11.06 -3.42
C ARG A 643 -30.80 10.69 -4.55
N LEU A 644 -30.28 10.01 -5.58
CA LEU A 644 -31.06 9.60 -6.76
C LEU A 644 -32.00 8.43 -6.46
N SER A 645 -31.66 7.57 -5.48
CA SER A 645 -32.59 6.53 -4.99
C SER A 645 -33.72 7.09 -4.12
N GLY A 646 -33.70 8.38 -3.79
CA GLY A 646 -34.68 9.01 -2.92
C GLY A 646 -34.44 8.81 -1.42
N ALA A 647 -33.32 8.17 -1.02
CA ALA A 647 -33.01 7.93 0.39
C ALA A 647 -32.43 9.19 1.07
N ALA A 648 -31.58 9.96 0.39
CA ALA A 648 -31.00 11.20 0.92
C ALA A 648 -31.84 12.42 0.52
N VAL A 649 -32.88 12.70 1.28
CA VAL A 649 -33.76 13.85 1.04
C VAL A 649 -33.22 15.09 1.76
N PRO A 650 -33.05 16.24 1.06
CA PRO A 650 -32.65 17.47 1.73
C PRO A 650 -33.67 17.92 2.79
N PRO A 651 -33.24 18.48 3.92
CA PRO A 651 -34.10 19.05 4.91
C PRO A 651 -34.79 20.31 4.39
N GLU A 652 -35.90 20.73 5.02
CA GLU A 652 -36.61 21.97 4.66
C GLU A 652 -35.69 23.19 4.83
N GLU A 653 -34.98 23.26 5.95
CA GLU A 653 -33.96 24.28 6.22
C GLU A 653 -32.59 23.79 5.76
N ARG A 654 -32.10 24.36 4.66
CA ARG A 654 -30.74 24.07 4.14
C ARG A 654 -29.74 25.11 4.64
N PRO A 655 -28.45 24.80 4.63
CA PRO A 655 -27.40 25.78 4.86
C PRO A 655 -27.55 27.00 3.90
N ALA A 656 -27.22 28.16 4.39
CA ALA A 656 -27.47 29.43 3.69
C ALA A 656 -26.59 29.58 2.44
N LEU A 657 -27.19 29.65 1.26
CA LEU A 657 -26.46 29.78 -0.01
C LEU A 657 -25.53 31.01 -0.03
N TRP A 658 -25.90 32.12 0.59
CA TRP A 658 -25.05 33.32 0.61
C TRP A 658 -23.73 33.10 1.37
N LEU A 659 -23.70 32.27 2.42
CA LEU A 659 -22.48 31.90 3.13
C LEU A 659 -21.59 31.05 2.23
N ALA A 660 -22.16 30.09 1.51
CA ALA A 660 -21.42 29.27 0.54
C ALA A 660 -20.81 30.14 -0.58
N LEU A 661 -21.56 31.15 -1.07
CA LEU A 661 -21.04 32.08 -2.08
C LEU A 661 -19.92 32.97 -1.53
N LEU A 662 -20.06 33.46 -0.29
CA LEU A 662 -18.98 34.19 0.39
C LEU A 662 -17.74 33.32 0.53
N ASN A 663 -17.89 32.09 0.97
CA ASN A 663 -16.81 31.12 1.07
C ASN A 663 -16.16 30.81 -0.29
N THR A 664 -16.96 30.69 -1.34
CA THR A 664 -16.45 30.54 -2.70
C THR A 664 -15.61 31.74 -3.12
N PHE A 665 -16.07 32.96 -2.83
CA PHE A 665 -15.30 34.16 -3.12
C PHE A 665 -13.95 34.19 -2.36
N LEU A 666 -13.95 33.85 -1.07
CA LEU A 666 -12.72 33.82 -0.27
C LEU A 666 -11.72 32.77 -0.78
N LEU A 667 -12.20 31.56 -1.06
CA LEU A 667 -11.34 30.46 -1.45
C LEU A 667 -10.78 30.63 -2.87
N VAL A 668 -11.61 31.04 -3.84
CA VAL A 668 -11.19 31.33 -5.21
C VAL A 668 -10.22 32.52 -5.23
N SER A 669 -10.49 33.58 -4.46
CA SER A 669 -9.54 34.71 -4.32
C SER A 669 -8.18 34.25 -3.79
N SER A 670 -8.16 33.31 -2.84
CA SER A 670 -6.92 32.76 -2.30
C SER A 670 -6.12 31.96 -3.33
N SER A 671 -6.78 31.30 -4.28
CA SER A 671 -6.13 30.64 -5.42
C SER A 671 -5.43 31.63 -6.35
N PHE A 672 -6.04 32.77 -6.61
CA PHE A 672 -5.37 33.82 -7.39
C PHE A 672 -4.16 34.39 -6.64
N THR A 673 -4.27 34.63 -5.33
CA THR A 673 -3.15 35.20 -4.55
C THR A 673 -1.96 34.25 -4.46
N VAL A 674 -2.16 32.93 -4.29
CA VAL A 674 -1.05 31.97 -4.32
C VAL A 674 -0.44 31.84 -5.70
N HIS A 675 -1.24 31.92 -6.76
CA HIS A 675 -0.75 31.91 -8.12
C HIS A 675 0.16 33.12 -8.41
N PHE A 676 -0.28 34.32 -8.03
CA PHE A 676 0.54 35.53 -8.18
C PHE A 676 1.78 35.51 -7.29
N ALA A 677 1.70 34.98 -6.08
CA ALA A 677 2.84 34.78 -5.22
C ALA A 677 3.91 33.87 -5.88
N HIS A 678 3.49 32.76 -6.48
CA HIS A 678 4.39 31.87 -7.19
C HIS A 678 5.03 32.53 -8.42
N HIS A 679 4.25 33.34 -9.16
CA HIS A 679 4.75 34.11 -10.28
C HIS A 679 5.78 35.19 -9.85
N ASP A 680 5.58 35.85 -8.71
CA ASP A 680 6.54 36.80 -8.16
C ASP A 680 7.85 36.14 -7.73
N LEU A 681 7.75 34.93 -7.11
CA LEU A 681 8.93 34.13 -6.81
C LEU A 681 9.75 33.83 -8.06
N ARG A 682 9.11 33.38 -9.14
CA ARG A 682 9.81 33.09 -10.43
C ARG A 682 10.49 34.29 -11.05
N ARG A 683 10.05 35.52 -10.74
CA ARG A 683 10.66 36.76 -11.13
C ARG A 683 11.72 37.28 -10.16
N GLY A 684 12.05 36.53 -9.11
CA GLY A 684 13.00 36.90 -8.06
C GLY A 684 12.49 37.99 -7.12
N ARG A 685 11.18 38.27 -7.10
CA ARG A 685 10.56 39.29 -6.23
C ARG A 685 10.12 38.69 -4.91
N PHE A 686 11.07 38.52 -3.99
CA PHE A 686 10.83 37.79 -2.74
C PHE A 686 9.84 38.47 -1.76
N ASN A 687 9.83 39.82 -1.67
CA ASN A 687 8.91 40.51 -0.76
C ASN A 687 7.45 40.45 -1.26
N PRO A 688 7.12 40.71 -2.54
CA PRO A 688 5.77 40.49 -3.08
C PRO A 688 5.33 39.04 -2.97
N PHE A 689 6.23 38.06 -3.19
CA PHE A 689 5.97 36.65 -3.00
C PHE A 689 5.52 36.34 -1.58
N ARG A 690 6.30 36.78 -0.55
CA ARG A 690 5.95 36.54 0.86
C ARG A 690 4.64 37.21 1.24
N PHE A 691 4.39 38.41 0.75
CA PHE A 691 3.15 39.14 1.02
C PHE A 691 1.94 38.42 0.39
N GLY A 692 2.05 38.00 -0.86
CA GLY A 692 0.98 37.28 -1.58
C GLY A 692 0.66 35.95 -0.87
N LEU A 693 1.67 35.22 -0.42
CA LEU A 693 1.48 33.96 0.31
C LEU A 693 0.81 34.19 1.69
N LEU A 694 1.15 35.27 2.39
CA LEU A 694 0.51 35.66 3.64
C LEU A 694 -0.98 35.99 3.41
N ILE A 695 -1.32 36.73 2.36
CA ILE A 695 -2.71 37.01 2.00
C ILE A 695 -3.47 35.71 1.71
N THR A 696 -2.87 34.77 1.00
CA THR A 696 -3.49 33.47 0.73
C THR A 696 -3.83 32.74 2.03
N ILE A 697 -2.90 32.71 3.00
CA ILE A 697 -3.12 32.08 4.31
C ILE A 697 -4.25 32.77 5.05
N ILE A 698 -4.30 34.11 5.07
CA ILE A 698 -5.37 34.89 5.72
C ILE A 698 -6.73 34.55 5.11
N LEU A 699 -6.84 34.53 3.77
CA LEU A 699 -8.09 34.19 3.08
C LEU A 699 -8.53 32.75 3.37
N GLY A 700 -7.58 31.81 3.45
CA GLY A 700 -7.86 30.43 3.83
C GLY A 700 -8.37 30.30 5.28
N VAL A 701 -7.79 31.05 6.21
CA VAL A 701 -8.27 31.11 7.61
C VAL A 701 -9.66 31.72 7.68
N LEU A 702 -9.94 32.80 6.94
CA LEU A 702 -11.26 33.42 6.88
C LEU A 702 -12.30 32.43 6.33
N PHE A 703 -11.98 31.72 5.24
CA PHE A 703 -12.83 30.64 4.72
C PHE A 703 -13.15 29.61 5.81
N PHE A 704 -12.15 29.11 6.50
CA PHE A 704 -12.32 28.10 7.54
C PHE A 704 -13.19 28.59 8.70
N LEU A 705 -13.02 29.86 9.11
CA LEU A 705 -13.83 30.45 10.18
C LEU A 705 -15.31 30.60 9.76
N VAL A 706 -15.58 31.08 8.53
CA VAL A 706 -16.95 31.19 8.01
C VAL A 706 -17.58 29.79 7.86
N GLN A 707 -16.83 28.82 7.36
CA GLN A 707 -17.31 27.43 7.22
C GLN A 707 -17.60 26.79 8.60
N SER A 708 -16.74 27.03 9.59
CA SER A 708 -16.96 26.54 10.96
C SER A 708 -18.18 27.17 11.61
N TRP A 709 -18.43 28.45 11.33
CA TRP A 709 -19.63 29.14 11.78
C TRP A 709 -20.90 28.58 11.14
N GLU A 710 -20.88 28.34 9.84
CA GLU A 710 -21.99 27.72 9.11
C GLU A 710 -22.29 26.31 9.65
N PHE A 711 -21.24 25.50 9.88
CA PHE A 711 -21.35 24.17 10.46
C PHE A 711 -22.01 24.21 11.85
N TYR A 712 -21.59 25.14 12.71
CA TYR A 712 -22.14 25.31 14.04
C TYR A 712 -23.62 25.73 13.98
N GLN A 713 -23.95 26.70 13.13
CA GLN A 713 -25.34 27.14 12.96
C GLN A 713 -26.23 26.01 12.43
N PHE A 714 -25.80 25.34 11.36
CA PHE A 714 -26.58 24.26 10.78
C PHE A 714 -26.73 23.10 11.75
N HIS A 715 -25.68 22.73 12.49
CA HIS A 715 -25.73 21.67 13.49
C HIS A 715 -26.67 21.99 14.67
N SER A 716 -26.87 23.27 15.01
CA SER A 716 -27.82 23.66 16.08
C SER A 716 -29.28 23.40 15.72
N HIS A 717 -29.62 23.24 14.43
CA HIS A 717 -30.96 22.99 13.93
C HIS A 717 -31.10 21.59 13.31
N SER A 718 -30.03 20.98 12.80
CA SER A 718 -30.03 19.67 12.15
C SER A 718 -28.81 18.83 12.56
N SER A 719 -29.07 17.60 13.01
CA SER A 719 -28.01 16.66 13.38
C SER A 719 -27.57 15.83 12.18
N TRP A 720 -26.27 15.41 12.17
CA TRP A 720 -25.78 14.42 11.19
C TRP A 720 -26.43 13.04 11.33
N GLN A 721 -27.15 12.79 12.43
CA GLN A 721 -27.90 11.54 12.69
C GLN A 721 -29.36 11.62 12.21
N GLU A 722 -29.82 12.79 11.75
CA GLU A 722 -31.21 13.03 11.45
C GLU A 722 -31.67 12.33 10.17
N ASN A 723 -30.88 12.44 9.12
CA ASN A 723 -31.13 11.78 7.84
C ASN A 723 -29.84 11.62 7.02
N LEU A 724 -29.93 10.90 5.90
CA LEU A 724 -28.76 10.61 5.06
C LEU A 724 -28.20 11.85 4.33
N TRP A 725 -29.04 12.85 4.03
CA TRP A 725 -28.55 14.07 3.41
C TRP A 725 -27.67 14.86 4.38
N THR A 726 -28.12 15.03 5.63
CA THR A 726 -27.31 15.69 6.67
C THR A 726 -26.04 14.91 6.98
N ALA A 727 -26.13 13.58 7.07
CA ALA A 727 -24.95 12.72 7.24
C ALA A 727 -23.94 12.93 6.10
N ALA A 728 -24.38 12.96 4.85
CA ALA A 728 -23.52 13.20 3.69
C ALA A 728 -22.94 14.61 3.68
N PHE A 729 -23.76 15.62 3.98
CA PHE A 729 -23.30 17.00 4.08
C PHE A 729 -22.19 17.15 5.10
N PHE A 730 -22.42 16.74 6.35
CA PHE A 730 -21.40 16.84 7.41
C PHE A 730 -20.15 16.03 7.10
N THR A 731 -20.26 14.89 6.43
CA THR A 731 -19.11 14.09 6.03
C THR A 731 -18.29 14.77 4.95
N ILE A 732 -18.92 15.12 3.82
CA ILE A 732 -18.19 15.60 2.63
C ILE A 732 -17.68 17.02 2.86
N VAL A 733 -18.50 17.90 3.41
CA VAL A 733 -18.09 19.28 3.71
C VAL A 733 -17.09 19.31 4.88
N GLY A 734 -17.28 18.46 5.88
CA GLY A 734 -16.32 18.32 6.99
C GLY A 734 -14.96 17.77 6.55
N LEU A 735 -14.96 16.78 5.68
CA LEU A 735 -13.73 16.26 5.08
C LEU A 735 -13.05 17.32 4.20
N HIS A 736 -13.82 18.09 3.44
CA HIS A 736 -13.27 19.23 2.70
C HIS A 736 -12.64 20.27 3.64
N GLY A 737 -13.30 20.60 4.75
CA GLY A 737 -12.75 21.48 5.78
C GLY A 737 -11.43 20.97 6.36
N LEU A 738 -11.32 19.66 6.60
CA LEU A 738 -10.06 19.03 6.99
C LEU A 738 -8.97 19.24 5.93
N HIS A 739 -9.30 19.08 4.65
CA HIS A 739 -8.35 19.31 3.55
C HIS A 739 -7.94 20.78 3.43
N VAL A 740 -8.85 21.72 3.70
CA VAL A 740 -8.51 23.16 3.82
C VAL A 740 -7.49 23.40 4.93
N VAL A 741 -7.66 22.78 6.10
CA VAL A 741 -6.70 22.88 7.21
C VAL A 741 -5.34 22.30 6.83
N ILE A 742 -5.31 21.11 6.20
CA ILE A 742 -4.08 20.46 5.75
C ILE A 742 -3.37 21.31 4.69
N GLY A 743 -4.09 21.79 3.69
CA GLY A 743 -3.55 22.65 2.63
C GLY A 743 -3.05 23.98 3.18
N GLY A 744 -3.83 24.63 4.05
CA GLY A 744 -3.43 25.85 4.77
C GLY A 744 -2.18 25.66 5.61
N PHE A 745 -2.06 24.53 6.31
CA PHE A 745 -0.86 24.16 7.05
C PHE A 745 0.35 23.99 6.12
N GLY A 746 0.17 23.37 4.95
CA GLY A 746 1.22 23.29 3.93
C GLY A 746 1.69 24.67 3.43
N LEU A 747 0.76 25.60 3.22
CA LEU A 747 1.10 27.00 2.89
C LEU A 747 1.83 27.71 4.03
N ILE A 748 1.47 27.48 5.29
CA ILE A 748 2.16 27.99 6.46
C ILE A 748 3.60 27.45 6.52
N LEU A 749 3.82 26.16 6.28
CA LEU A 749 5.16 25.57 6.21
C LEU A 749 6.00 26.24 5.11
N ALA A 750 5.43 26.43 3.91
CA ALA A 750 6.10 27.16 2.82
C ALA A 750 6.42 28.62 3.23
N TYR A 751 5.52 29.29 3.92
CA TYR A 751 5.74 30.65 4.42
C TYR A 751 6.88 30.71 5.45
N LEU A 752 6.93 29.79 6.41
CA LEU A 752 8.00 29.69 7.39
C LEU A 752 9.36 29.41 6.73
N GLN A 753 9.39 28.55 5.71
CA GLN A 753 10.59 28.31 4.90
C GLN A 753 11.00 29.58 4.13
N ALA A 754 10.04 30.31 3.56
CA ALA A 754 10.29 31.56 2.85
C ALA A 754 10.88 32.65 3.76
N LEU A 755 10.37 32.77 4.99
CA LEU A 755 10.92 33.71 5.98
C LEU A 755 12.37 33.38 6.37
N ARG A 756 12.73 32.10 6.37
CA ARG A 756 14.10 31.63 6.64
C ARG A 756 15.02 31.62 5.40
N GLY A 757 14.53 32.08 4.25
CA GLY A 757 15.31 32.11 3.02
C GLY A 757 15.57 30.74 2.38
N LYS A 758 14.86 29.68 2.82
CA LYS A 758 14.98 28.31 2.26
C LYS A 758 14.27 28.15 0.92
N ILE A 759 13.25 28.96 0.64
CA ILE A 759 12.61 29.01 -0.67
C ILE A 759 13.40 29.97 -1.57
N THR A 760 13.88 29.42 -2.67
CA THR A 760 14.68 30.13 -3.69
C THR A 760 14.12 29.85 -5.09
N LEU A 761 14.69 30.48 -6.12
CA LEU A 761 14.35 30.21 -7.52
C LEU A 761 14.56 28.72 -7.91
N HIS A 762 15.53 28.04 -7.30
CA HIS A 762 15.92 26.67 -7.62
C HIS A 762 15.38 25.66 -6.61
N ASN A 763 14.96 26.10 -5.43
CA ASN A 763 14.43 25.25 -4.37
C ASN A 763 13.10 25.80 -3.83
N HIS A 764 11.98 25.39 -4.41
CA HIS A 764 10.63 25.81 -4.04
C HIS A 764 9.61 24.66 -4.07
N GLY A 765 10.07 23.42 -3.97
CA GLY A 765 9.22 22.22 -4.06
C GLY A 765 8.10 22.18 -3.03
N THR A 766 8.32 22.64 -1.79
CA THR A 766 7.27 22.74 -0.77
C THR A 766 6.15 23.69 -1.20
N LEU A 767 6.49 24.83 -1.79
CA LEU A 767 5.52 25.78 -2.32
C LEU A 767 4.74 25.20 -3.51
N GLU A 768 5.43 24.51 -4.42
CA GLU A 768 4.77 23.83 -5.55
C GLU A 768 3.75 22.83 -5.06
N ALA A 769 4.15 21.94 -4.14
CA ALA A 769 3.27 20.92 -3.58
C ALA A 769 2.07 21.53 -2.84
N ALA A 770 2.30 22.51 -1.97
CA ALA A 770 1.24 23.20 -1.22
C ALA A 770 0.26 23.93 -2.14
N SER A 771 0.75 24.60 -3.17
CA SER A 771 -0.10 25.31 -4.16
C SER A 771 -0.96 24.34 -4.96
N MET A 772 -0.41 23.22 -5.42
CA MET A 772 -1.16 22.20 -6.16
C MET A 772 -2.30 21.64 -5.30
N TYR A 773 -1.98 21.32 -4.05
CA TYR A 773 -2.99 20.81 -3.11
C TYR A 773 -4.08 21.86 -2.83
N TRP A 774 -3.71 23.12 -2.67
CA TRP A 774 -4.66 24.22 -2.47
C TRP A 774 -5.62 24.40 -3.63
N HIS A 775 -5.15 24.32 -4.87
CA HIS A 775 -6.00 24.36 -6.06
C HIS A 775 -6.95 23.16 -6.16
N LEU A 776 -6.53 21.97 -5.68
CA LEU A 776 -7.43 20.83 -5.59
C LEU A 776 -8.58 21.10 -4.61
N VAL A 777 -8.27 21.65 -3.44
CA VAL A 777 -9.28 22.03 -2.43
C VAL A 777 -10.31 22.99 -3.00
N ASP A 778 -9.87 23.99 -3.79
CA ASP A 778 -10.77 24.92 -4.47
C ASP A 778 -11.70 24.22 -5.47
N ALA A 779 -11.13 23.36 -6.31
CA ALA A 779 -11.90 22.64 -7.33
C ALA A 779 -12.97 21.73 -6.68
N VAL A 780 -12.62 21.05 -5.60
CA VAL A 780 -13.57 20.21 -4.83
C VAL A 780 -14.67 21.06 -4.21
N TRP A 781 -14.35 22.26 -3.68
CA TRP A 781 -15.34 23.17 -3.11
C TRP A 781 -16.41 23.58 -4.11
N LEU A 782 -16.05 23.89 -5.35
CA LEU A 782 -17.01 24.24 -6.40
C LEU A 782 -17.98 23.10 -6.69
N VAL A 783 -17.52 21.86 -6.66
CA VAL A 783 -18.41 20.69 -6.79
C VAL A 783 -19.34 20.58 -5.59
N ILE A 784 -18.82 20.73 -4.37
CA ILE A 784 -19.59 20.68 -3.13
C ILE A 784 -20.72 21.73 -3.13
N VAL A 785 -20.41 22.99 -3.49
CA VAL A 785 -21.42 24.06 -3.57
C VAL A 785 -22.52 23.67 -4.56
N THR A 786 -22.15 23.11 -5.69
CA THR A 786 -23.12 22.71 -6.72
C THR A 786 -24.08 21.64 -6.19
N ILE A 787 -23.57 20.60 -5.51
CA ILE A 787 -24.38 19.43 -5.13
C ILE A 787 -25.16 19.58 -3.83
N PHE A 788 -24.72 20.44 -2.90
CA PHE A 788 -25.39 20.61 -1.60
C PHE A 788 -26.17 21.92 -1.45
N TYR A 789 -25.73 23.00 -2.10
CA TYR A 789 -26.33 24.32 -1.91
C TYR A 789 -27.20 24.77 -3.09
N ILE A 790 -26.85 24.33 -4.31
CA ILE A 790 -27.59 24.73 -5.52
C ILE A 790 -28.62 23.65 -5.92
N TRP A 791 -28.19 22.37 -5.99
CA TRP A 791 -29.02 21.20 -6.37
C TRP A 791 -29.65 20.52 -5.16
#